data_69bede01b948a0fd03c8b9f0fa4e696a
#
_entry.id   69bede01b948a0fd03c8b9f0fa4e696a
#
_cell.length_a   1.000
_cell.length_b   1.000
_cell.length_c   1.000
_cell.angle_alpha   90.00
_cell.angle_beta   90.00
_cell.angle_gamma   90.00
#
_symmetry.space_group_name_H-M   'P 1'
#
loop_
_entity.id
_entity.type
_entity.pdbx_description
1 polymer ?
#
loop_
_entity_poly.entity_id
_entity_poly.type
_entity_poly.pdbx_seq_one_letter_code
_entity_poly.pdbx_strand_id
1 'polypeptide(L)'
;MSDHLVPLPGTPWHVWRDVLVRSAGFPADSVDSLAAPGFAATADAYLAGGQGEAELESAYQEAVRDLREAVYAIAADPRFRQAVTWQNPGALLAVEGVLRDGPHASRNSRRRQREDFVAKYWQRYCVKNDSIGFFGPTSWATVDSAWPAMTGRPGPTLVRSQTVHLERWALVALAERIAEDPGVRPWLPVVLQPHLAVRGRELRFPNRPAQQLTAPVATLLARCDGRPAAVVARELVATAHGGFRTEADVHAQIRELAELGVLRVGFDLPVRLSAEEVLREQLERIEDPPARKWAVGLLDQLCAARDTTAAAGDPAQLTAAMAGLASTFMELTGRAAQQRPGETYAGRTLCHVDAVRDLDLAFGGAVLARLAPLDPLLRSGRWLTSAITAAYRDAFSELHRELADELGSPEVPLGQLWYLALGTVVGAHPVAVDVVAEFNRRWERILGLDKVPAGVHELRFTTAELAGQVAAAFPADAPGWTYARFHSPDVQLCATDWAAMARGELTVVLGELHIGVPAFDTDFFRTGHPRPEALRAALHHDLPESRFHLLLPEDFPRNTARTAAWMHAPADVQLAYVPAPGADRDRLLPVSTLTVAPAAGDADAGDLVVRAEDGRSWPLVEAYADLLSVHTVDAWKLTGGRGHTPRVVFDDLVVVRETWRTTVGQTGLAGPTRERDRYLAARRWRASLGLPERVFVRVATEIKPCFIDLTSLVYVRILCNLLRGAHAKAGDDVEVVVTEMLPAVGDAWLADADGNRYTSELRLLVRDPQPAPR
;
A
#
# COMPACT_ATOMS: atom_id res chain seq x y z
N MET A 1 3.24 31.44 -9.45
CA MET A 1 2.46 30.20 -9.58
C MET A 1 3.43 29.05 -9.41
N SER A 2 3.10 28.10 -8.58
CA SER A 2 3.98 26.95 -8.31
C SER A 2 4.05 26.05 -9.55
N ASP A 3 5.24 25.79 -10.02
CA ASP A 3 5.52 25.11 -11.30
C ASP A 3 5.03 23.64 -11.34
N HIS A 4 4.72 23.08 -10.16
CA HIS A 4 4.26 21.69 -9.98
C HIS A 4 2.73 21.52 -10.02
N LEU A 5 1.95 22.60 -10.10
CA LEU A 5 0.48 22.56 -10.10
C LEU A 5 -0.09 22.89 -11.48
N VAL A 6 -1.05 22.08 -11.90
CA VAL A 6 -1.83 22.29 -13.14
C VAL A 6 -3.29 22.42 -12.77
N PRO A 7 -4.01 23.50 -13.18
CA PRO A 7 -5.42 23.65 -12.88
C PRO A 7 -6.25 22.52 -13.51
N LEU A 8 -7.19 21.96 -12.74
CA LEU A 8 -8.20 21.05 -13.28
C LEU A 8 -9.31 21.88 -13.93
N PRO A 9 -9.53 21.79 -15.25
CA PRO A 9 -10.38 22.71 -16.01
C PRO A 9 -11.79 22.84 -15.44
N GLY A 10 -12.29 24.06 -15.30
CA GLY A 10 -13.66 24.34 -14.82
C GLY A 10 -13.89 24.07 -13.34
N THR A 11 -12.86 23.80 -12.57
CA THR A 11 -12.93 23.49 -11.14
C THR A 11 -11.94 24.34 -10.33
N PRO A 12 -12.09 24.43 -9.00
CA PRO A 12 -11.10 25.12 -8.16
C PRO A 12 -9.87 24.26 -7.83
N TRP A 13 -9.84 23.00 -8.21
CA TRP A 13 -8.81 22.03 -7.87
C TRP A 13 -7.56 22.14 -8.75
N HIS A 14 -6.43 21.68 -8.21
CA HIS A 14 -5.18 21.59 -8.93
C HIS A 14 -4.63 20.17 -8.87
N VAL A 15 -4.16 19.65 -9.98
CA VAL A 15 -3.46 18.37 -10.07
C VAL A 15 -1.96 18.64 -10.02
N TRP A 16 -1.19 17.79 -9.34
CA TRP A 16 0.26 17.83 -9.45
C TRP A 16 0.69 17.43 -10.87
N ARG A 17 1.74 18.11 -11.35
CA ARG A 17 2.29 17.84 -12.69
C ARG A 17 2.82 16.42 -12.84
N ASP A 18 3.40 15.86 -11.78
CA ASP A 18 3.96 14.52 -11.78
C ASP A 18 2.87 13.49 -11.49
N VAL A 19 2.74 12.49 -12.36
CA VAL A 19 1.74 11.43 -12.31
C VAL A 19 2.44 10.07 -12.31
N LEU A 20 2.11 9.23 -11.34
CA LEU A 20 2.62 7.87 -11.31
C LEU A 20 1.82 6.97 -12.27
N VAL A 21 2.52 6.28 -13.15
CA VAL A 21 1.96 5.27 -14.06
C VAL A 21 2.31 3.88 -13.53
N ARG A 22 1.29 3.08 -13.24
CA ARG A 22 1.42 1.67 -12.87
C ARG A 22 0.93 0.83 -14.03
N SER A 23 1.59 -0.27 -14.33
CA SER A 23 1.17 -1.14 -15.44
C SER A 23 1.38 -2.61 -15.16
N ALA A 24 0.68 -3.46 -15.90
CA ALA A 24 1.00 -4.86 -16.00
C ALA A 24 2.34 -5.07 -16.72
N GLY A 25 2.99 -6.21 -16.51
CA GLY A 25 4.26 -6.56 -17.15
C GLY A 25 4.12 -7.56 -18.30
N PHE A 26 2.90 -8.08 -18.50
CA PHE A 26 2.55 -8.95 -19.64
C PHE A 26 1.40 -8.32 -20.43
N PRO A 27 1.31 -8.55 -21.74
CA PRO A 27 0.25 -7.99 -22.56
C PRO A 27 -1.14 -8.37 -22.05
N ALA A 28 -2.08 -7.43 -22.10
CA ALA A 28 -3.41 -7.62 -21.55
C ALA A 28 -4.18 -8.75 -22.25
N ASP A 29 -4.07 -8.84 -23.57
CA ASP A 29 -4.71 -9.86 -24.41
C ASP A 29 -4.12 -11.25 -24.23
N SER A 30 -2.94 -11.40 -23.62
CA SER A 30 -2.36 -12.70 -23.33
C SER A 30 -3.24 -13.54 -22.38
N VAL A 31 -4.14 -12.90 -21.61
CA VAL A 31 -5.11 -13.63 -20.77
C VAL A 31 -6.10 -14.44 -21.60
N ASP A 32 -6.32 -14.06 -22.86
CA ASP A 32 -7.25 -14.72 -23.82
C ASP A 32 -6.77 -16.11 -24.20
N SER A 33 -5.49 -16.43 -24.03
CA SER A 33 -4.95 -17.77 -24.27
C SER A 33 -5.61 -18.87 -23.42
N LEU A 34 -6.26 -18.50 -22.32
CA LEU A 34 -7.01 -19.42 -21.44
C LEU A 34 -8.52 -19.34 -21.64
N ALA A 35 -9.03 -18.52 -22.57
CA ALA A 35 -10.44 -18.40 -22.90
C ALA A 35 -10.89 -19.55 -23.80
N ALA A 36 -12.18 -19.91 -23.76
CA ALA A 36 -12.80 -20.93 -24.60
C ALA A 36 -14.17 -20.46 -25.12
N PRO A 37 -14.23 -19.38 -25.92
CA PRO A 37 -15.50 -18.79 -26.36
C PRO A 37 -16.36 -19.74 -27.21
N GLY A 38 -15.74 -20.62 -27.99
CA GLY A 38 -16.44 -21.66 -28.76
C GLY A 38 -17.16 -22.64 -27.85
N PHE A 39 -16.50 -23.12 -26.80
CA PHE A 39 -17.13 -23.99 -25.80
C PHE A 39 -18.23 -23.26 -25.02
N ALA A 40 -18.03 -21.99 -24.68
CA ALA A 40 -19.06 -21.19 -24.02
C ALA A 40 -20.34 -21.10 -24.84
N ALA A 41 -20.22 -20.82 -26.15
CA ALA A 41 -21.37 -20.76 -27.06
C ALA A 41 -22.09 -22.12 -27.16
N THR A 42 -21.34 -23.23 -27.26
CA THR A 42 -21.90 -24.59 -27.28
C THR A 42 -22.63 -24.91 -25.97
N ALA A 43 -22.04 -24.56 -24.82
CA ALA A 43 -22.63 -24.78 -23.50
C ALA A 43 -23.93 -23.98 -23.31
N ASP A 44 -23.97 -22.71 -23.76
CA ASP A 44 -25.17 -21.88 -23.71
C ASP A 44 -26.29 -22.42 -24.61
N ALA A 45 -25.94 -22.89 -25.83
CA ALA A 45 -26.89 -23.53 -26.75
C ALA A 45 -27.46 -24.86 -26.20
N TYR A 46 -26.60 -25.67 -25.53
CA TYR A 46 -27.04 -26.87 -24.81
C TYR A 46 -28.01 -26.54 -23.67
N LEU A 47 -27.69 -25.52 -22.87
CA LEU A 47 -28.57 -25.08 -21.77
C LEU A 47 -29.91 -24.53 -22.26
N ALA A 48 -29.97 -23.98 -23.46
CA ALA A 48 -31.18 -23.52 -24.14
C ALA A 48 -31.92 -24.66 -24.86
N GLY A 49 -31.41 -25.91 -24.88
CA GLY A 49 -32.01 -27.05 -25.56
C GLY A 49 -31.76 -27.10 -27.06
N GLY A 50 -30.84 -26.28 -27.58
CA GLY A 50 -30.52 -26.20 -29.01
C GLY A 50 -29.41 -27.13 -29.47
N GLN A 51 -28.69 -27.79 -28.57
CA GLN A 51 -27.62 -28.78 -28.86
C GLN A 51 -27.74 -30.02 -28.00
N GLY A 52 -27.16 -31.15 -28.47
CA GLY A 52 -27.17 -32.42 -27.79
C GLY A 52 -25.97 -32.64 -26.86
N GLU A 53 -26.04 -33.69 -26.06
CA GLU A 53 -24.98 -34.09 -25.12
C GLU A 53 -23.66 -34.45 -25.85
N ALA A 54 -23.75 -35.02 -27.04
CA ALA A 54 -22.59 -35.44 -27.82
C ALA A 54 -21.76 -34.23 -28.33
N GLU A 55 -22.44 -33.21 -28.80
CA GLU A 55 -21.80 -31.97 -29.27
C GLU A 55 -21.16 -31.22 -28.07
N LEU A 56 -21.87 -31.17 -26.95
CA LEU A 56 -21.34 -30.59 -25.73
C LEU A 56 -20.08 -31.31 -25.26
N GLU A 57 -20.09 -32.65 -25.24
CA GLU A 57 -18.93 -33.44 -24.79
C GLU A 57 -17.74 -33.27 -25.75
N SER A 58 -17.98 -33.27 -27.07
CA SER A 58 -16.93 -33.02 -28.05
C SER A 58 -16.27 -31.68 -27.89
N ALA A 59 -17.05 -30.60 -27.75
CA ALA A 59 -16.57 -29.24 -27.53
C ALA A 59 -15.82 -29.11 -26.17
N TYR A 60 -16.30 -29.81 -25.14
CA TYR A 60 -15.61 -29.85 -23.85
C TYR A 60 -14.24 -30.50 -23.96
N GLN A 61 -14.11 -31.64 -24.64
CA GLN A 61 -12.84 -32.31 -24.81
C GLN A 61 -11.85 -31.47 -25.64
N GLU A 62 -12.33 -30.74 -26.62
CA GLU A 62 -11.53 -29.80 -27.40
C GLU A 62 -11.02 -28.65 -26.49
N ALA A 63 -11.89 -27.98 -25.77
CA ALA A 63 -11.54 -26.90 -24.85
C ALA A 63 -10.55 -27.39 -23.76
N VAL A 64 -10.64 -28.63 -23.31
CA VAL A 64 -9.66 -29.23 -22.38
C VAL A 64 -8.30 -29.43 -23.05
N ARG A 65 -8.23 -29.82 -24.32
CA ARG A 65 -6.95 -29.93 -25.05
C ARG A 65 -6.28 -28.56 -25.17
N ASP A 66 -7.03 -27.58 -25.67
CA ASP A 66 -6.53 -26.22 -25.88
C ASP A 66 -6.04 -25.58 -24.56
N LEU A 67 -6.80 -25.75 -23.48
CA LEU A 67 -6.37 -25.32 -22.15
C LEU A 67 -5.04 -25.92 -21.73
N ARG A 68 -4.82 -27.19 -21.97
CA ARG A 68 -3.59 -27.91 -21.57
C ARG A 68 -2.37 -27.41 -22.34
N GLU A 69 -2.55 -27.16 -23.64
CA GLU A 69 -1.51 -26.59 -24.50
C GLU A 69 -1.18 -25.16 -24.09
N ALA A 70 -2.21 -24.32 -23.85
CA ALA A 70 -2.03 -22.96 -23.40
C ALA A 70 -1.31 -22.87 -22.03
N VAL A 71 -1.75 -23.67 -21.05
CA VAL A 71 -1.09 -23.71 -19.73
C VAL A 71 0.36 -24.19 -19.84
N TYR A 72 0.66 -25.14 -20.72
CA TYR A 72 2.01 -25.60 -20.97
C TYR A 72 2.87 -24.49 -21.61
N ALA A 73 2.33 -23.78 -22.61
CA ALA A 73 3.02 -22.67 -23.27
C ALA A 73 3.33 -21.53 -22.28
N ILE A 74 2.36 -21.16 -21.43
CA ILE A 74 2.57 -20.15 -20.36
C ILE A 74 3.65 -20.62 -19.38
N ALA A 75 3.61 -21.88 -18.95
CA ALA A 75 4.60 -22.43 -18.03
C ALA A 75 6.01 -22.51 -18.66
N ALA A 76 6.11 -22.64 -19.99
CA ALA A 76 7.35 -22.67 -20.73
C ALA A 76 7.96 -21.27 -20.96
N ASP A 77 7.16 -20.20 -20.85
CA ASP A 77 7.64 -18.83 -21.03
C ASP A 77 8.70 -18.49 -19.97
N PRO A 78 9.94 -18.14 -20.38
CA PRO A 78 11.01 -17.80 -19.44
C PRO A 78 10.69 -16.57 -18.59
N ARG A 79 9.99 -15.57 -19.13
CA ARG A 79 9.61 -14.35 -18.39
C ARG A 79 8.57 -14.68 -17.33
N PHE A 80 7.59 -15.53 -17.66
CA PHE A 80 6.60 -15.99 -16.67
C PHE A 80 7.28 -16.76 -15.52
N ARG A 81 8.19 -17.66 -15.83
CA ARG A 81 8.96 -18.41 -14.82
C ARG A 81 9.79 -17.48 -13.95
N GLN A 82 10.46 -16.50 -14.54
CA GLN A 82 11.23 -15.49 -13.81
C GLN A 82 10.33 -14.65 -12.88
N ALA A 83 9.16 -14.21 -13.35
CA ALA A 83 8.19 -13.47 -12.55
C ALA A 83 7.68 -14.29 -11.34
N VAL A 84 7.34 -15.57 -11.57
CA VAL A 84 6.94 -16.50 -10.50
C VAL A 84 8.06 -16.69 -9.49
N THR A 85 9.31 -16.85 -9.95
CA THR A 85 10.49 -17.03 -9.09
C THR A 85 10.68 -15.82 -8.17
N TRP A 86 10.62 -14.60 -8.71
CA TRP A 86 10.69 -13.37 -7.91
C TRP A 86 9.56 -13.27 -6.88
N GLN A 87 8.34 -13.59 -7.29
CA GLN A 87 7.19 -13.43 -6.42
C GLN A 87 7.06 -14.51 -5.36
N ASN A 88 7.39 -15.75 -5.72
CA ASN A 88 7.27 -16.91 -4.84
C ASN A 88 8.13 -18.07 -5.35
N PRO A 89 9.39 -18.18 -4.94
CA PRO A 89 10.28 -19.27 -5.40
C PRO A 89 9.72 -20.69 -5.18
N GLY A 90 8.99 -20.89 -4.07
CA GLY A 90 8.35 -22.19 -3.77
C GLY A 90 7.24 -22.57 -4.76
N ALA A 91 6.64 -21.60 -5.38
CA ALA A 91 5.61 -21.77 -6.37
C ALA A 91 6.13 -22.26 -7.74
N LEU A 92 7.42 -22.03 -8.02
CA LEU A 92 8.06 -22.51 -9.24
C LEU A 92 7.94 -24.03 -9.40
N LEU A 93 7.91 -24.78 -8.31
CA LEU A 93 7.72 -26.25 -8.33
C LEU A 93 6.41 -26.67 -9.02
N ALA A 94 5.36 -25.87 -8.94
CA ALA A 94 4.11 -26.16 -9.65
C ALA A 94 4.27 -25.96 -11.16
N VAL A 95 4.95 -24.89 -11.57
CA VAL A 95 5.25 -24.56 -12.98
C VAL A 95 6.14 -25.64 -13.59
N GLU A 96 7.23 -25.99 -12.92
CA GLU A 96 8.14 -27.07 -13.34
C GLU A 96 7.43 -28.43 -13.43
N GLY A 97 6.47 -28.67 -12.53
CA GLY A 97 5.64 -29.85 -12.60
C GLY A 97 4.77 -29.90 -13.85
N VAL A 98 4.28 -28.76 -14.36
CA VAL A 98 3.56 -28.68 -15.63
C VAL A 98 4.48 -29.03 -16.79
N LEU A 99 5.69 -28.48 -16.80
CA LEU A 99 6.68 -28.69 -17.86
C LEU A 99 7.15 -30.17 -17.91
N ARG A 100 7.48 -30.75 -16.77
CA ARG A 100 7.94 -32.14 -16.66
C ARG A 100 6.88 -33.12 -17.12
N ASP A 101 5.60 -32.89 -16.75
CA ASP A 101 4.52 -33.80 -17.11
C ASP A 101 4.12 -33.67 -18.61
N GLY A 102 4.42 -32.53 -19.24
CA GLY A 102 4.06 -32.23 -20.63
C GLY A 102 2.56 -31.91 -20.84
N PRO A 103 2.17 -31.44 -22.04
CA PRO A 103 0.79 -31.01 -22.29
C PRO A 103 -0.21 -32.17 -22.38
N HIS A 104 0.27 -33.40 -22.72
CA HIS A 104 -0.59 -34.55 -22.94
C HIS A 104 -0.69 -35.52 -21.75
N ALA A 105 -0.09 -35.23 -20.61
CA ALA A 105 -0.17 -36.05 -19.40
C ALA A 105 -1.62 -36.21 -18.89
N SER A 106 -1.90 -37.31 -18.18
CA SER A 106 -3.22 -37.54 -17.58
C SER A 106 -3.61 -36.42 -16.61
N ARG A 107 -4.87 -35.95 -16.70
CA ARG A 107 -5.36 -34.77 -15.96
C ARG A 107 -6.01 -35.17 -14.64
N ASN A 108 -5.18 -35.51 -13.64
CA ASN A 108 -5.58 -35.81 -12.28
C ASN A 108 -5.77 -34.53 -11.43
N SER A 109 -6.15 -34.67 -10.16
CA SER A 109 -6.36 -33.53 -9.24
C SER A 109 -5.11 -32.66 -9.06
N ARG A 110 -3.91 -33.27 -8.96
CA ARG A 110 -2.64 -32.56 -8.82
C ARG A 110 -2.32 -31.73 -10.07
N ARG A 111 -2.59 -32.26 -11.26
CA ARG A 111 -2.42 -31.53 -12.52
C ARG A 111 -3.35 -30.32 -12.58
N ARG A 112 -4.63 -30.47 -12.23
CA ARG A 112 -5.59 -29.37 -12.18
C ARG A 112 -5.18 -28.28 -11.19
N GLN A 113 -4.64 -28.64 -10.02
CA GLN A 113 -4.12 -27.65 -9.06
C GLN A 113 -2.95 -26.84 -9.65
N ARG A 114 -2.06 -27.47 -10.43
CA ARG A 114 -0.96 -26.77 -11.12
C ARG A 114 -1.47 -25.85 -12.23
N GLU A 115 -2.50 -26.28 -12.97
CA GLU A 115 -3.17 -25.44 -13.98
C GLU A 115 -3.81 -24.21 -13.32
N ASP A 116 -4.54 -24.38 -12.20
CA ASP A 116 -5.12 -23.28 -11.42
C ASP A 116 -4.03 -22.31 -10.95
N PHE A 117 -2.89 -22.86 -10.54
CA PHE A 117 -1.75 -22.07 -10.09
C PHE A 117 -1.19 -21.19 -11.22
N VAL A 118 -0.87 -21.77 -12.36
CA VAL A 118 -0.38 -21.05 -13.54
C VAL A 118 -1.38 -19.95 -13.94
N ALA A 119 -2.67 -20.27 -14.05
CA ALA A 119 -3.70 -19.32 -14.45
C ALA A 119 -3.84 -18.16 -13.45
N LYS A 120 -3.74 -18.41 -12.12
CA LYS A 120 -3.79 -17.38 -11.09
C LYS A 120 -2.64 -16.36 -11.18
N TYR A 121 -1.42 -16.81 -11.49
CA TYR A 121 -0.29 -15.91 -11.69
C TYR A 121 -0.38 -15.21 -13.05
N TRP A 122 -0.78 -15.92 -14.09
CA TRP A 122 -0.93 -15.38 -15.43
C TRP A 122 -1.87 -14.17 -15.47
N GLN A 123 -3.12 -14.34 -15.00
CA GLN A 123 -4.07 -13.22 -14.95
C GLN A 123 -3.55 -12.04 -14.13
N ARG A 124 -2.78 -12.31 -13.07
CA ARG A 124 -2.22 -11.26 -12.24
C ARG A 124 -1.22 -10.40 -13.00
N TYR A 125 -0.42 -11.02 -13.85
CA TYR A 125 0.61 -10.32 -14.62
C TYR A 125 0.07 -9.63 -15.88
N CYS A 126 -1.09 -10.06 -16.40
CA CYS A 126 -1.71 -9.50 -17.58
C CYS A 126 -2.74 -8.38 -17.29
N VAL A 127 -3.57 -8.54 -16.23
CA VAL A 127 -4.75 -7.67 -16.02
C VAL A 127 -4.82 -7.01 -14.65
N LYS A 128 -3.72 -7.02 -13.87
CA LYS A 128 -3.60 -6.28 -12.63
C LYS A 128 -2.40 -5.35 -12.66
N ASN A 129 -2.54 -4.17 -12.03
CA ASN A 129 -1.51 -3.15 -11.93
C ASN A 129 -0.78 -3.23 -10.58
N ASP A 130 -0.37 -4.44 -10.17
CA ASP A 130 0.44 -4.63 -8.97
C ASP A 130 1.86 -4.09 -9.25
N SER A 131 2.36 -3.18 -8.41
CA SER A 131 3.70 -2.59 -8.58
C SER A 131 4.76 -3.54 -8.02
N ILE A 132 5.22 -4.51 -8.82
CA ILE A 132 6.17 -5.56 -8.40
C ILE A 132 7.09 -5.91 -9.57
N GLY A 133 8.37 -5.54 -9.49
CA GLY A 133 9.37 -5.90 -10.47
C GLY A 133 8.96 -5.62 -11.94
N PHE A 134 9.53 -6.34 -12.87
CA PHE A 134 9.23 -6.18 -14.30
C PHE A 134 7.82 -6.68 -14.70
N PHE A 135 7.18 -7.47 -13.85
CA PHE A 135 5.82 -7.97 -14.08
C PHE A 135 4.71 -7.05 -13.52
N GLY A 136 5.11 -5.92 -12.96
CA GLY A 136 4.29 -4.79 -12.57
C GLY A 136 5.13 -3.51 -12.50
N PRO A 137 5.76 -3.09 -13.62
CA PRO A 137 6.68 -1.96 -13.62
C PRO A 137 5.92 -0.63 -13.46
N THR A 138 6.59 0.34 -12.85
CA THR A 138 6.07 1.70 -12.68
C THR A 138 6.85 2.70 -13.52
N SER A 139 6.24 3.83 -13.86
CA SER A 139 6.91 4.96 -14.49
C SER A 139 6.31 6.27 -14.00
N TRP A 140 6.96 7.38 -14.33
CA TRP A 140 6.42 8.70 -14.09
C TRP A 140 6.10 9.38 -15.41
N ALA A 141 4.94 10.00 -15.46
CA ALA A 141 4.48 10.85 -16.54
C ALA A 141 4.34 12.29 -16.05
N THR A 142 4.20 13.23 -16.96
CA THR A 142 3.90 14.61 -16.62
C THR A 142 2.55 15.03 -17.16
N VAL A 143 1.93 16.02 -16.52
CA VAL A 143 0.71 16.68 -17.00
C VAL A 143 1.09 18.09 -17.46
N ASP A 144 0.69 18.46 -18.67
CA ASP A 144 0.87 19.81 -19.18
C ASP A 144 -0.31 20.20 -20.09
N SER A 145 -1.08 21.20 -19.66
CA SER A 145 -2.25 21.68 -20.39
C SER A 145 -1.92 22.29 -21.76
N ALA A 146 -0.66 22.59 -22.03
CA ALA A 146 -0.22 23.06 -23.36
C ALA A 146 -0.26 21.96 -24.44
N TRP A 147 -0.22 20.68 -24.05
CA TRP A 147 -0.38 19.57 -24.98
C TRP A 147 -1.86 19.30 -25.26
N PRO A 148 -2.25 18.89 -26.50
CA PRO A 148 -3.66 18.68 -26.84
C PRO A 148 -4.27 17.46 -26.10
N ALA A 149 -3.63 16.30 -26.13
CA ALA A 149 -4.13 15.07 -25.47
C ALA A 149 -3.01 14.30 -24.80
N MET A 150 -2.18 13.60 -25.55
CA MET A 150 -1.07 12.82 -25.07
C MET A 150 0.12 12.95 -26.02
N THR A 151 1.31 13.04 -25.47
CA THR A 151 2.56 12.93 -26.24
C THR A 151 3.50 11.98 -25.51
N GLY A 152 4.40 11.35 -26.28
CA GLY A 152 5.40 10.45 -25.72
C GLY A 152 5.63 9.24 -26.61
N ARG A 153 6.41 8.30 -26.08
CA ARG A 153 6.75 7.06 -26.78
C ARG A 153 7.13 5.96 -25.77
N PRO A 154 6.88 4.70 -26.09
CA PRO A 154 7.53 3.60 -25.41
C PRO A 154 9.03 3.59 -25.73
N GLY A 155 9.85 3.22 -24.76
CA GLY A 155 11.26 2.94 -24.99
C GLY A 155 11.48 1.61 -25.74
N PRO A 156 12.72 1.30 -26.13
CA PRO A 156 13.05 0.08 -26.87
C PRO A 156 12.87 -1.21 -26.07
N THR A 157 12.79 -1.11 -24.75
CA THR A 157 12.58 -2.26 -23.86
C THR A 157 11.36 -2.05 -22.98
N LEU A 158 10.84 -3.11 -22.37
CA LEU A 158 9.72 -2.97 -21.42
C LEU A 158 10.15 -2.26 -20.13
N VAL A 159 11.38 -2.49 -19.67
CA VAL A 159 11.91 -2.02 -18.40
C VAL A 159 13.19 -1.23 -18.65
N ARG A 160 13.22 0.03 -18.20
CA ARG A 160 14.38 0.93 -18.29
C ARG A 160 15.46 0.56 -17.28
N SER A 161 15.03 0.24 -16.07
CA SER A 161 15.92 -0.15 -14.97
C SER A 161 15.21 -1.07 -13.98
N GLN A 162 16.01 -1.88 -13.30
CA GLN A 162 15.55 -2.77 -12.25
C GLN A 162 16.51 -2.69 -11.07
N THR A 163 15.96 -2.63 -9.85
CA THR A 163 16.76 -2.55 -8.62
C THR A 163 16.29 -3.63 -7.66
N VAL A 164 17.24 -4.37 -7.10
CA VAL A 164 17.00 -5.38 -6.07
C VAL A 164 17.39 -4.82 -4.72
N HIS A 165 16.44 -4.76 -3.81
CA HIS A 165 16.61 -4.26 -2.45
C HIS A 165 16.63 -5.41 -1.45
N LEU A 166 17.53 -5.35 -0.45
CA LEU A 166 17.42 -6.21 0.73
C LEU A 166 16.21 -5.78 1.57
N GLU A 167 15.49 -6.74 2.09
CA GLU A 167 14.43 -6.44 3.05
C GLU A 167 15.06 -6.02 4.39
N ARG A 168 14.50 -4.98 5.01
CA ARG A 168 15.02 -4.43 6.26
C ARG A 168 15.16 -5.48 7.36
N TRP A 169 14.22 -6.42 7.49
CA TRP A 169 14.28 -7.47 8.51
C TRP A 169 15.52 -8.37 8.38
N ALA A 170 16.00 -8.59 7.16
CA ALA A 170 17.23 -9.36 6.93
C ALA A 170 18.46 -8.58 7.42
N LEU A 171 18.48 -7.26 7.20
CA LEU A 171 19.53 -6.37 7.71
C LEU A 171 19.49 -6.26 9.23
N VAL A 172 18.30 -6.19 9.84
CA VAL A 172 18.12 -6.19 11.30
C VAL A 172 18.66 -7.50 11.89
N ALA A 173 18.33 -8.64 11.30
CA ALA A 173 18.84 -9.94 11.77
C ALA A 173 20.38 -10.03 11.69
N LEU A 174 20.97 -9.48 10.62
CA LEU A 174 22.42 -9.41 10.48
C LEU A 174 23.04 -8.45 11.51
N ALA A 175 22.45 -7.27 11.71
CA ALA A 175 22.89 -6.27 12.67
C ALA A 175 22.87 -6.82 14.11
N GLU A 176 21.82 -7.55 14.50
CA GLU A 176 21.73 -8.23 15.80
C GLU A 176 22.81 -9.28 15.96
N ARG A 177 23.07 -10.09 14.94
CA ARG A 177 24.16 -11.08 14.96
C ARG A 177 25.54 -10.43 15.09
N ILE A 178 25.78 -9.32 14.40
CA ILE A 178 27.02 -8.53 14.55
C ILE A 178 27.14 -7.96 15.96
N ALA A 179 26.05 -7.48 16.54
CA ALA A 179 26.03 -6.91 17.88
C ALA A 179 26.34 -7.93 19.01
N GLU A 180 26.20 -9.23 18.74
CA GLU A 180 26.56 -10.29 19.70
C GLU A 180 28.08 -10.48 19.87
N ASP A 181 28.91 -10.01 18.93
CA ASP A 181 30.35 -10.18 18.95
C ASP A 181 30.99 -9.36 20.07
N PRO A 182 31.83 -9.95 20.93
CA PRO A 182 32.47 -9.25 22.03
C PRO A 182 33.33 -8.06 21.59
N GLY A 183 33.98 -8.12 20.43
CA GLY A 183 34.80 -7.03 19.89
C GLY A 183 33.95 -5.85 19.37
N VAL A 184 32.70 -6.11 18.97
CA VAL A 184 31.76 -5.09 18.47
C VAL A 184 30.97 -4.44 19.59
N ARG A 185 30.60 -5.18 20.63
CA ARG A 185 29.75 -4.69 21.75
C ARG A 185 30.14 -3.33 22.32
N PRO A 186 31.43 -3.00 22.57
CA PRO A 186 31.82 -1.68 23.09
C PRO A 186 31.45 -0.53 22.11
N TRP A 187 31.34 -0.83 20.83
CA TRP A 187 31.10 0.14 19.76
C TRP A 187 29.64 0.28 19.37
N LEU A 188 28.74 -0.46 20.02
CA LEU A 188 27.30 -0.34 19.74
C LEU A 188 26.80 1.08 20.06
N PRO A 189 25.99 1.69 19.19
CA PRO A 189 25.32 2.94 19.46
C PRO A 189 24.43 2.85 20.70
N VAL A 190 24.45 3.87 21.54
CA VAL A 190 23.60 3.98 22.74
C VAL A 190 22.68 5.18 22.59
N VAL A 191 21.37 4.96 22.63
CA VAL A 191 20.35 5.99 22.39
C VAL A 191 19.27 5.92 23.47
N LEU A 192 18.85 7.08 23.99
CA LEU A 192 17.62 7.19 24.77
C LEU A 192 16.43 6.80 23.87
N GLN A 193 15.52 5.97 24.39
CA GLN A 193 14.34 5.56 23.63
C GLN A 193 13.54 6.78 23.17
N PRO A 194 13.01 6.83 21.94
CA PRO A 194 12.47 8.04 21.31
C PRO A 194 11.22 8.59 21.99
N HIS A 195 10.48 7.78 22.74
CA HIS A 195 9.30 8.20 23.49
C HIS A 195 9.62 8.78 24.88
N LEU A 196 10.86 8.70 25.31
CA LEU A 196 11.32 9.18 26.61
C LEU A 196 12.05 10.51 26.51
N ALA A 197 12.02 11.30 27.57
CA ALA A 197 12.79 12.52 27.67
C ALA A 197 13.47 12.66 29.04
N VAL A 198 14.64 13.30 29.05
CA VAL A 198 15.35 13.67 30.26
C VAL A 198 15.30 15.19 30.40
N ARG A 199 14.82 15.69 31.56
CA ARG A 199 14.79 17.10 31.92
C ARG A 199 15.46 17.28 33.29
N GLY A 200 16.67 17.82 33.27
CA GLY A 200 17.46 17.91 34.48
C GLY A 200 17.76 16.53 35.08
N ARG A 201 17.13 16.22 36.20
CA ARG A 201 17.22 14.91 36.86
C ARG A 201 15.91 14.11 36.82
N GLU A 202 15.05 14.40 35.89
CA GLU A 202 13.79 13.71 35.71
C GLU A 202 13.80 12.92 34.38
N LEU A 203 13.47 11.63 34.46
CA LEU A 203 13.15 10.82 33.31
C LEU A 203 11.62 10.81 33.13
N ARG A 204 11.15 11.33 32.02
CA ARG A 204 9.73 11.45 31.69
C ARG A 204 9.28 10.32 30.80
N PHE A 205 8.07 9.84 31.06
CA PHE A 205 7.41 8.76 30.34
C PHE A 205 6.07 9.24 29.74
N PRO A 206 5.58 8.65 28.64
CA PRO A 206 4.31 9.03 28.04
C PRO A 206 3.08 8.88 28.94
N ASN A 207 3.05 7.79 29.74
CA ASN A 207 1.82 7.31 30.42
C ASN A 207 1.98 7.00 31.90
N ARG A 208 3.06 7.45 32.52
CA ARG A 208 3.30 7.29 33.95
C ARG A 208 4.07 8.49 34.51
N PRO A 209 4.07 8.70 35.83
CA PRO A 209 4.80 9.79 36.48
C PRO A 209 6.30 9.77 36.17
N ALA A 210 6.91 10.96 36.15
CA ALA A 210 8.35 11.11 35.96
C ALA A 210 9.13 10.44 37.12
N GLN A 211 10.27 9.85 36.78
CA GLN A 211 11.17 9.21 37.73
C GLN A 211 12.39 10.11 38.04
N GLN A 212 12.70 10.29 39.30
CA GLN A 212 13.92 11.00 39.72
C GLN A 212 15.16 10.17 39.44
N LEU A 213 16.14 10.79 38.79
CA LEU A 213 17.42 10.19 38.45
C LEU A 213 18.52 10.60 39.45
N THR A 214 19.48 9.72 39.65
CA THR A 214 20.74 10.12 40.27
C THR A 214 21.54 11.01 39.32
N ALA A 215 22.40 11.88 39.85
CA ALA A 215 23.20 12.77 39.00
C ALA A 215 24.07 12.00 37.96
N PRO A 216 24.73 10.88 38.33
CA PRO A 216 25.46 10.06 37.35
C PRO A 216 24.57 9.55 36.18
N VAL A 217 23.40 9.00 36.50
CA VAL A 217 22.50 8.48 35.50
C VAL A 217 21.96 9.57 34.55
N ALA A 218 21.60 10.75 35.11
CA ALA A 218 21.17 11.88 34.29
C ALA A 218 22.29 12.36 33.35
N THR A 219 23.53 12.40 33.83
CA THR A 219 24.70 12.78 33.01
C THR A 219 24.97 11.77 31.91
N LEU A 220 24.86 10.48 32.23
CA LEU A 220 24.96 9.40 31.22
C LEU A 220 23.88 9.52 30.13
N LEU A 221 22.62 9.62 30.51
CA LEU A 221 21.50 9.70 29.56
C LEU A 221 21.60 10.92 28.61
N ALA A 222 22.15 12.04 29.12
CA ALA A 222 22.39 13.24 28.29
C ALA A 222 23.46 13.00 27.19
N ARG A 223 24.31 11.95 27.35
CA ARG A 223 25.36 11.58 26.40
C ARG A 223 24.97 10.40 25.47
N CYS A 224 23.83 9.76 25.74
CA CYS A 224 23.33 8.65 24.94
C CYS A 224 22.59 9.20 23.70
N ASP A 225 23.35 9.68 22.73
CA ASP A 225 22.90 10.39 21.54
C ASP A 225 23.13 9.62 20.23
N GLY A 226 23.42 8.32 20.29
CA GLY A 226 23.76 7.47 19.16
C GLY A 226 25.26 7.26 18.97
N ARG A 227 26.10 7.83 19.82
CA ARG A 227 27.54 7.53 19.85
C ARG A 227 27.79 6.13 20.41
N PRO A 228 28.92 5.51 20.04
CA PRO A 228 29.32 4.22 20.58
C PRO A 228 29.47 4.23 22.11
N ALA A 229 29.05 3.15 22.78
CA ALA A 229 29.11 3.00 24.22
C ALA A 229 30.52 3.26 24.78
N ALA A 230 31.57 2.76 24.11
CA ALA A 230 32.96 2.97 24.50
C ALA A 230 33.40 4.45 24.46
N VAL A 231 32.89 5.21 23.48
CA VAL A 231 33.16 6.65 23.38
C VAL A 231 32.51 7.38 24.55
N VAL A 232 31.24 7.09 24.83
CA VAL A 232 30.51 7.65 25.97
C VAL A 232 31.19 7.31 27.29
N ALA A 233 31.65 6.05 27.48
CA ALA A 233 32.30 5.62 28.67
C ALA A 233 33.64 6.33 28.91
N ARG A 234 34.49 6.42 27.88
CA ARG A 234 35.78 7.15 27.94
C ARG A 234 35.60 8.61 28.33
N GLU A 235 34.64 9.28 27.71
CA GLU A 235 34.34 10.69 27.94
C GLU A 235 33.88 10.95 29.39
N LEU A 236 32.94 10.13 29.88
CA LEU A 236 32.41 10.27 31.24
C LEU A 236 33.47 10.03 32.33
N VAL A 237 34.37 9.09 32.12
CA VAL A 237 35.48 8.82 33.05
C VAL A 237 36.54 9.94 32.98
N ALA A 238 36.92 10.41 31.79
CA ALA A 238 37.90 11.46 31.58
C ALA A 238 37.49 12.81 32.18
N THR A 239 36.22 13.14 32.16
CA THR A 239 35.71 14.44 32.63
C THR A 239 35.38 14.45 34.13
N ALA A 240 35.45 13.31 34.83
CA ALA A 240 35.05 13.15 36.24
C ALA A 240 33.65 13.70 36.60
N HIS A 241 32.85 14.05 35.61
CA HIS A 241 31.56 14.75 35.77
C HIS A 241 30.39 13.82 36.04
N GLY A 242 30.57 12.50 36.02
CA GLY A 242 29.44 11.57 36.12
C GLY A 242 29.41 10.72 37.39
N GLY A 243 30.43 10.82 38.28
CA GLY A 243 30.53 9.93 39.43
C GLY A 243 30.91 8.48 39.10
N PHE A 244 31.25 8.20 37.83
CA PHE A 244 31.79 6.92 37.38
C PHE A 244 33.30 6.89 37.55
N ARG A 245 33.85 5.78 38.10
CA ARG A 245 35.27 5.62 38.34
C ARG A 245 35.98 4.90 37.20
N THR A 246 35.29 4.01 36.53
CA THR A 246 35.83 3.19 35.43
C THR A 246 34.86 3.12 34.27
N GLU A 247 35.36 2.82 33.08
CA GLU A 247 34.53 2.55 31.92
C GLU A 247 33.59 1.34 32.15
N ALA A 248 34.06 0.35 32.95
CA ALA A 248 33.23 -0.81 33.31
C ALA A 248 31.98 -0.41 34.10
N ASP A 249 32.08 0.61 34.98
CA ASP A 249 30.91 1.12 35.74
C ASP A 249 29.88 1.74 34.77
N VAL A 250 30.34 2.49 33.76
CA VAL A 250 29.48 3.10 32.74
C VAL A 250 28.80 2.01 31.91
N HIS A 251 29.56 1.00 31.46
CA HIS A 251 28.99 -0.11 30.69
C HIS A 251 27.98 -0.94 31.51
N ALA A 252 28.20 -1.10 32.82
CA ALA A 252 27.23 -1.75 33.69
C ALA A 252 25.93 -0.96 33.79
N GLN A 253 26.02 0.36 33.95
CA GLN A 253 24.84 1.24 34.01
C GLN A 253 24.09 1.29 32.67
N ILE A 254 24.78 1.28 31.52
CA ILE A 254 24.17 1.22 30.20
C ILE A 254 23.37 -0.08 30.07
N ARG A 255 23.93 -1.23 30.49
CA ARG A 255 23.18 -2.51 30.44
C ARG A 255 21.95 -2.49 31.31
N GLU A 256 22.06 -2.01 32.56
CA GLU A 256 20.90 -1.87 33.45
C GLU A 256 19.79 -1.02 32.85
N LEU A 257 20.15 0.14 32.27
CA LEU A 257 19.19 1.04 31.64
C LEU A 257 18.59 0.45 30.33
N ALA A 258 19.36 -0.40 29.64
CA ALA A 258 18.84 -1.13 28.47
C ALA A 258 17.85 -2.23 28.89
N GLU A 259 18.16 -2.98 29.96
CA GLU A 259 17.25 -3.98 30.53
C GLU A 259 15.94 -3.38 31.04
N LEU A 260 16.02 -2.15 31.57
CA LEU A 260 14.85 -1.36 31.99
C LEU A 260 14.06 -0.73 30.81
N GLY A 261 14.53 -0.90 29.57
CA GLY A 261 13.91 -0.31 28.38
C GLY A 261 14.04 1.21 28.26
N VAL A 262 14.99 1.82 29.00
CA VAL A 262 15.27 3.27 28.93
C VAL A 262 16.21 3.58 27.77
N LEU A 263 17.23 2.76 27.58
CA LEU A 263 18.19 2.87 26.48
C LEU A 263 17.95 1.78 25.44
N ARG A 264 18.19 2.12 24.19
CA ARG A 264 18.45 1.15 23.13
C ARG A 264 19.97 1.07 22.93
N VAL A 265 20.51 -0.15 22.94
CA VAL A 265 21.91 -0.45 22.66
C VAL A 265 21.95 -1.37 21.45
N GLY A 266 22.45 -0.89 20.34
CA GLY A 266 22.47 -1.64 19.08
C GLY A 266 22.36 -0.75 17.86
N PHE A 267 22.55 -1.34 16.70
CA PHE A 267 22.43 -0.64 15.43
C PHE A 267 20.96 -0.27 15.14
N ASP A 268 20.74 0.97 14.80
CA ASP A 268 19.39 1.51 14.50
C ASP A 268 19.19 1.63 12.99
N LEU A 269 18.32 0.81 12.46
CA LEU A 269 18.00 0.81 11.04
C LEU A 269 16.63 1.46 10.81
N PRO A 270 16.57 2.58 10.09
CA PRO A 270 15.30 3.21 9.76
C PRO A 270 14.46 2.33 8.83
N VAL A 271 13.15 2.54 8.85
CA VAL A 271 12.22 1.87 7.93
C VAL A 271 12.25 2.63 6.59
N ARG A 272 13.23 2.29 5.75
CA ARG A 272 13.41 2.85 4.40
C ARG A 272 14.13 1.84 3.50
N LEU A 273 14.08 2.07 2.19
CA LEU A 273 14.91 1.34 1.24
C LEU A 273 16.40 1.68 1.46
N SER A 274 17.29 0.79 1.05
CA SER A 274 18.74 0.93 1.20
C SER A 274 19.22 1.13 2.65
N ALA A 275 18.56 0.48 3.62
CA ALA A 275 18.96 0.54 5.03
C ALA A 275 20.36 -0.08 5.28
N GLU A 276 20.90 -0.87 4.33
CA GLU A 276 22.29 -1.37 4.35
C GLU A 276 23.33 -0.24 4.33
N GLU A 277 23.02 0.91 3.71
CA GLU A 277 23.90 2.08 3.73
C GLU A 277 24.04 2.64 5.14
N VAL A 278 22.93 2.74 5.86
CA VAL A 278 22.91 3.21 7.26
C VAL A 278 23.61 2.22 8.18
N LEU A 279 23.44 0.92 7.95
CA LEU A 279 24.16 -0.09 8.71
C LEU A 279 25.67 0.05 8.47
N ARG A 280 26.10 0.20 7.23
CA ARG A 280 27.51 0.40 6.85
C ARG A 280 28.12 1.61 7.57
N GLU A 281 27.44 2.77 7.52
CA GLU A 281 27.89 3.97 8.21
C GLU A 281 28.07 3.75 9.73
N GLN A 282 27.19 2.98 10.36
CA GLN A 282 27.31 2.66 11.78
C GLN A 282 28.46 1.68 12.05
N LEU A 283 28.65 0.66 11.19
CA LEU A 283 29.77 -0.30 11.31
C LEU A 283 31.14 0.37 11.11
N GLU A 284 31.24 1.35 10.23
CA GLU A 284 32.46 2.11 9.97
C GLU A 284 32.92 2.96 11.18
N ARG A 285 32.02 3.28 12.11
CA ARG A 285 32.33 3.98 13.37
C ARG A 285 32.97 3.08 14.42
N ILE A 286 33.08 1.78 14.18
CA ILE A 286 33.81 0.85 15.06
C ILE A 286 35.31 1.22 15.01
N GLU A 287 35.91 1.68 16.13
CA GLU A 287 37.30 2.10 16.16
C GLU A 287 38.30 0.92 16.17
N ASP A 288 37.87 -0.27 16.63
CA ASP A 288 38.70 -1.48 16.59
C ASP A 288 38.78 -2.04 15.15
N PRO A 289 39.99 -2.00 14.51
CA PRO A 289 40.11 -2.36 13.10
C PRO A 289 39.77 -3.83 12.79
N PRO A 290 40.14 -4.83 13.61
CA PRO A 290 39.72 -6.22 13.40
C PRO A 290 38.20 -6.39 13.45
N ALA A 291 37.53 -5.85 14.48
CA ALA A 291 36.08 -5.95 14.65
C ALA A 291 35.33 -5.22 13.51
N ARG A 292 35.78 -4.02 13.13
CA ARG A 292 35.23 -3.29 12.00
C ARG A 292 35.33 -4.08 10.70
N LYS A 293 36.52 -4.59 10.38
CA LYS A 293 36.76 -5.37 9.16
C LYS A 293 35.87 -6.61 9.10
N TRP A 294 35.72 -7.30 10.23
CA TRP A 294 34.86 -8.47 10.33
C TRP A 294 33.38 -8.08 10.14
N ALA A 295 32.87 -7.08 10.83
CA ALA A 295 31.49 -6.67 10.78
C ALA A 295 31.07 -6.15 9.38
N VAL A 296 31.91 -5.29 8.78
CA VAL A 296 31.71 -4.82 7.40
C VAL A 296 31.76 -5.98 6.40
N GLY A 297 32.68 -6.93 6.61
CA GLY A 297 32.80 -8.12 5.76
C GLY A 297 31.57 -9.02 5.76
N LEU A 298 30.81 -9.11 6.87
CA LEU A 298 29.53 -9.83 6.90
C LEU A 298 28.46 -9.12 6.07
N LEU A 299 28.38 -7.78 6.17
CA LEU A 299 27.46 -6.98 5.36
C LEU A 299 27.81 -7.10 3.88
N ASP A 300 29.11 -7.03 3.53
CA ASP A 300 29.58 -7.16 2.15
C ASP A 300 29.19 -8.51 1.54
N GLN A 301 29.28 -9.61 2.30
CA GLN A 301 28.86 -10.93 1.84
C GLN A 301 27.36 -10.98 1.53
N LEU A 302 26.51 -10.43 2.40
CA LEU A 302 25.07 -10.37 2.16
C LEU A 302 24.72 -9.50 0.94
N CYS A 303 25.37 -8.34 0.81
CA CYS A 303 25.20 -7.44 -0.36
C CYS A 303 25.66 -8.11 -1.66
N ALA A 304 26.80 -8.81 -1.66
CA ALA A 304 27.30 -9.53 -2.84
C ALA A 304 26.34 -10.65 -3.27
N ALA A 305 25.72 -11.36 -2.34
CA ALA A 305 24.72 -12.37 -2.64
C ALA A 305 23.42 -11.73 -3.24
N ARG A 306 23.00 -10.55 -2.75
CA ARG A 306 21.93 -9.75 -3.34
C ARG A 306 22.30 -9.32 -4.77
N ASP A 307 23.51 -8.84 -5.00
CA ASP A 307 23.99 -8.38 -6.31
C ASP A 307 24.08 -9.53 -7.31
N THR A 308 24.48 -10.72 -6.85
CA THR A 308 24.41 -11.95 -7.66
C THR A 308 22.97 -12.27 -8.08
N THR A 309 22.01 -12.08 -7.16
CA THR A 309 20.59 -12.26 -7.46
C THR A 309 20.09 -11.22 -8.47
N ALA A 310 20.54 -9.97 -8.34
CA ALA A 310 20.21 -8.89 -9.28
C ALA A 310 20.76 -9.12 -10.70
N ALA A 311 21.91 -9.74 -10.81
CA ALA A 311 22.58 -10.02 -12.09
C ALA A 311 22.05 -11.27 -12.83
N ALA A 312 21.15 -12.05 -12.22
CA ALA A 312 20.62 -13.29 -12.81
C ALA A 312 19.79 -12.99 -14.07
N GLY A 313 20.23 -13.49 -15.22
CA GLY A 313 19.64 -13.20 -16.54
C GLY A 313 18.51 -14.15 -16.95
N ASP A 314 18.38 -15.33 -16.31
CA ASP A 314 17.39 -16.35 -16.64
C ASP A 314 16.78 -17.00 -15.39
N PRO A 315 15.65 -17.72 -15.52
CA PRO A 315 14.97 -18.33 -14.37
C PRO A 315 15.83 -19.33 -13.56
N ALA A 316 16.73 -20.05 -14.20
CA ALA A 316 17.57 -21.06 -13.53
C ALA A 316 18.66 -20.37 -12.71
N GLN A 317 19.34 -19.37 -13.31
CA GLN A 317 20.30 -18.51 -12.62
C GLN A 317 19.67 -17.78 -11.44
N LEU A 318 18.46 -17.23 -11.63
CA LEU A 318 17.74 -16.54 -10.57
C LEU A 318 17.41 -17.48 -9.40
N THR A 319 16.92 -18.68 -9.71
CA THR A 319 16.61 -19.70 -8.69
C THR A 319 17.85 -20.08 -7.88
N ALA A 320 18.98 -20.31 -8.57
CA ALA A 320 20.25 -20.63 -7.92
C ALA A 320 20.78 -19.46 -7.08
N ALA A 321 20.70 -18.22 -7.59
CA ALA A 321 21.15 -17.04 -6.88
C ALA A 321 20.31 -16.77 -5.62
N MET A 322 18.98 -16.91 -5.69
CA MET A 322 18.09 -16.79 -4.53
C MET A 322 18.37 -17.88 -3.48
N ALA A 323 18.65 -19.11 -3.89
CA ALA A 323 19.06 -20.16 -2.98
C ALA A 323 20.43 -19.85 -2.34
N GLY A 324 21.38 -19.30 -3.10
CA GLY A 324 22.65 -18.80 -2.60
C GLY A 324 22.50 -17.68 -1.58
N LEU A 325 21.66 -16.68 -1.87
CA LEU A 325 21.34 -15.60 -0.91
C LEU A 325 20.73 -16.16 0.38
N ALA A 326 19.81 -17.13 0.27
CA ALA A 326 19.21 -17.78 1.43
C ALA A 326 20.26 -18.54 2.26
N SER A 327 21.18 -19.29 1.63
CA SER A 327 22.27 -20.00 2.30
C SER A 327 23.20 -19.04 3.01
N THR A 328 23.65 -17.99 2.31
CA THR A 328 24.52 -16.93 2.90
C THR A 328 23.86 -16.29 4.11
N PHE A 329 22.59 -15.91 3.99
CA PHE A 329 21.87 -15.32 5.13
C PHE A 329 21.79 -16.25 6.34
N MET A 330 21.43 -17.52 6.12
CA MET A 330 21.35 -18.51 7.20
C MET A 330 22.71 -18.78 7.83
N GLU A 331 23.78 -18.84 7.05
CA GLU A 331 25.17 -19.00 7.57
C GLU A 331 25.60 -17.80 8.40
N LEU A 332 25.29 -16.57 7.94
CA LEU A 332 25.67 -15.35 8.63
C LEU A 332 24.87 -15.11 9.91
N THR A 333 23.58 -15.44 9.91
CA THR A 333 22.66 -15.03 11.00
C THR A 333 22.17 -16.18 11.88
N GLY A 334 22.25 -17.42 11.41
CA GLY A 334 21.62 -18.57 12.05
C GLY A 334 20.10 -18.59 11.98
N ARG A 335 19.46 -17.71 11.19
CA ARG A 335 17.99 -17.56 11.09
C ARG A 335 17.46 -18.10 9.77
N ALA A 336 16.18 -18.46 9.77
CA ALA A 336 15.48 -18.87 8.53
C ALA A 336 15.41 -17.73 7.51
N ALA A 337 15.60 -18.06 6.24
CA ALA A 337 15.58 -17.11 5.12
C ALA A 337 14.18 -16.61 4.71
N GLN A 338 13.16 -16.93 5.47
CA GLN A 338 11.78 -16.47 5.28
C GLN A 338 11.13 -16.19 6.62
N GLN A 339 10.26 -15.18 6.66
CA GLN A 339 9.40 -14.88 7.80
C GLN A 339 7.93 -14.76 7.36
N ARG A 340 7.00 -14.84 8.31
CA ARG A 340 5.55 -14.64 8.12
C ARG A 340 5.00 -15.41 6.90
N PRO A 341 5.10 -16.75 6.87
CA PRO A 341 4.61 -17.52 5.74
C PRO A 341 3.09 -17.32 5.56
N GLY A 342 2.67 -17.05 4.30
CA GLY A 342 1.27 -16.81 3.96
C GLY A 342 0.83 -15.35 3.92
N GLU A 343 1.66 -14.40 4.40
CA GLU A 343 1.39 -12.97 4.30
C GLU A 343 1.71 -12.40 2.90
N THR A 344 1.48 -11.09 2.74
CA THR A 344 1.72 -10.37 1.49
C THR A 344 3.19 -10.41 1.07
N TYR A 345 3.48 -10.14 -0.20
CA TYR A 345 4.80 -10.21 -0.83
C TYR A 345 5.90 -9.43 -0.09
N ALA A 346 5.62 -8.21 0.34
CA ALA A 346 6.61 -7.37 1.03
C ALA A 346 6.92 -7.90 2.44
N GLY A 347 8.22 -7.92 2.79
CA GLY A 347 8.69 -8.32 4.12
C GLY A 347 8.76 -9.82 4.37
N ARG A 348 8.45 -10.68 3.39
CA ARG A 348 8.47 -12.14 3.56
C ARG A 348 9.79 -12.80 3.14
N THR A 349 10.35 -12.33 2.04
CA THR A 349 11.61 -12.82 1.44
C THR A 349 12.80 -11.98 1.89
N LEU A 350 14.03 -12.38 1.56
CA LEU A 350 15.25 -11.63 1.90
C LEU A 350 15.45 -10.37 1.05
N CYS A 351 14.90 -10.38 -0.15
CA CYS A 351 14.97 -9.25 -1.08
C CYS A 351 13.71 -9.17 -1.93
N HIS A 352 13.50 -8.00 -2.51
CA HIS A 352 12.46 -7.75 -3.51
C HIS A 352 13.06 -6.96 -4.67
N VAL A 353 12.32 -6.93 -5.78
CA VAL A 353 12.72 -6.23 -7.00
C VAL A 353 11.70 -5.17 -7.35
N ASP A 354 12.16 -3.97 -7.67
CA ASP A 354 11.39 -2.89 -8.25
C ASP A 354 11.88 -2.59 -9.66
N ALA A 355 10.99 -2.22 -10.56
CA ALA A 355 11.29 -1.97 -11.95
C ALA A 355 10.64 -0.69 -12.47
N VAL A 356 11.39 0.07 -13.25
CA VAL A 356 10.93 1.27 -13.93
C VAL A 356 10.60 0.92 -15.38
N ARG A 357 9.35 1.15 -15.79
CA ARG A 357 8.92 0.94 -17.17
C ARG A 357 9.67 1.90 -18.09
N ASP A 358 10.09 1.39 -19.25
CA ASP A 358 10.75 2.23 -20.28
C ASP A 358 9.69 2.98 -21.08
N LEU A 359 9.37 4.18 -20.60
CA LEU A 359 8.27 4.99 -21.07
C LEU A 359 8.58 6.47 -20.84
N ASP A 360 8.39 7.29 -21.88
CA ASP A 360 8.34 8.75 -21.78
C ASP A 360 6.94 9.19 -22.15
N LEU A 361 6.23 9.89 -21.25
CA LEU A 361 4.81 10.18 -21.39
C LEU A 361 4.44 11.52 -20.78
N ALA A 362 3.63 12.29 -21.50
CA ALA A 362 2.98 13.49 -21.00
C ALA A 362 1.50 13.51 -21.42
N PHE A 363 0.63 13.93 -20.50
CA PHE A 363 -0.78 14.11 -20.71
C PHE A 363 -1.14 15.58 -20.85
N GLY A 364 -2.08 15.88 -21.75
CA GLY A 364 -2.47 17.23 -22.10
C GLY A 364 -3.90 17.61 -21.70
N GLY A 365 -4.36 18.74 -22.28
CA GLY A 365 -5.65 19.35 -21.93
C GLY A 365 -6.86 18.44 -22.15
N ALA A 366 -6.86 17.58 -23.16
CA ALA A 366 -7.97 16.67 -23.41
C ALA A 366 -8.12 15.62 -22.28
N VAL A 367 -7.04 15.09 -21.73
CA VAL A 367 -7.08 14.17 -20.59
C VAL A 367 -7.51 14.93 -19.32
N LEU A 368 -6.96 16.12 -19.08
CA LEU A 368 -7.37 16.95 -17.94
C LEU A 368 -8.85 17.30 -17.97
N ALA A 369 -9.41 17.61 -19.15
CA ALA A 369 -10.84 17.90 -19.30
C ALA A 369 -11.71 16.69 -18.90
N ARG A 370 -11.26 15.45 -19.20
CA ARG A 370 -11.95 14.21 -18.81
C ARG A 370 -11.85 13.91 -17.30
N LEU A 371 -10.95 14.58 -16.60
CA LEU A 371 -10.80 14.47 -15.14
C LEU A 371 -11.62 15.54 -14.38
N ALA A 372 -12.13 16.58 -15.08
CA ALA A 372 -12.92 17.63 -14.44
C ALA A 372 -14.16 17.10 -13.67
N PRO A 373 -14.84 16.00 -14.12
CA PRO A 373 -15.94 15.39 -13.37
C PRO A 373 -15.56 14.78 -12.02
N LEU A 374 -14.29 14.81 -11.61
CA LEU A 374 -13.88 14.50 -10.23
C LEU A 374 -14.34 15.57 -9.22
N ASP A 375 -14.66 16.82 -9.61
CA ASP A 375 -15.02 17.90 -8.69
C ASP A 375 -16.07 17.50 -7.63
N PRO A 376 -17.25 16.95 -7.95
CA PRO A 376 -18.23 16.54 -6.94
C PRO A 376 -17.69 15.46 -5.99
N LEU A 377 -16.83 14.57 -6.47
CA LEU A 377 -16.22 13.53 -5.67
C LEU A 377 -15.20 14.12 -4.69
N LEU A 378 -14.34 15.02 -5.16
CA LEU A 378 -13.34 15.72 -4.36
C LEU A 378 -13.99 16.60 -3.27
N ARG A 379 -15.10 17.29 -3.58
CA ARG A 379 -15.89 18.03 -2.59
C ARG A 379 -16.43 17.10 -1.50
N SER A 380 -16.95 15.95 -1.88
CA SER A 380 -17.43 14.96 -0.92
C SER A 380 -16.27 14.37 -0.09
N GLY A 381 -15.09 14.21 -0.68
CA GLY A 381 -13.85 13.82 0.03
C GLY A 381 -13.42 14.84 1.08
N ARG A 382 -13.44 16.13 0.74
CA ARG A 382 -13.22 17.22 1.71
C ARG A 382 -14.20 17.15 2.88
N TRP A 383 -15.50 17.02 2.58
CA TRP A 383 -16.52 16.89 3.62
C TRP A 383 -16.26 15.67 4.51
N LEU A 384 -15.88 14.53 3.94
CA LEU A 384 -15.65 13.29 4.69
C LEU A 384 -14.50 13.48 5.70
N THR A 385 -13.39 14.09 5.29
CA THR A 385 -12.29 14.38 6.21
C THR A 385 -12.66 15.40 7.28
N SER A 386 -13.41 16.46 6.92
CA SER A 386 -13.91 17.47 7.85
C SER A 386 -14.88 16.86 8.87
N ALA A 387 -15.83 16.03 8.43
CA ALA A 387 -16.80 15.39 9.30
C ALA A 387 -16.15 14.36 10.25
N ILE A 388 -15.15 13.61 9.77
CA ILE A 388 -14.36 12.70 10.60
C ILE A 388 -13.62 13.50 11.67
N THR A 389 -12.98 14.62 11.32
CA THR A 389 -12.31 15.49 12.27
C THR A 389 -13.26 16.03 13.33
N ALA A 390 -14.46 16.49 12.94
CA ALA A 390 -15.45 16.97 13.89
C ALA A 390 -15.87 15.89 14.90
N ALA A 391 -16.13 14.66 14.41
CA ALA A 391 -16.50 13.53 15.27
C ALA A 391 -15.37 13.13 16.24
N TYR A 392 -14.11 13.17 15.80
CA TYR A 392 -12.97 12.92 16.70
C TYR A 392 -12.72 14.07 17.65
N ARG A 393 -12.93 15.33 17.24
CA ARG A 393 -12.84 16.49 18.13
C ARG A 393 -13.79 16.33 19.32
N ASP A 394 -15.04 15.96 19.07
CA ASP A 394 -16.03 15.75 20.14
C ASP A 394 -15.57 14.63 21.10
N ALA A 395 -15.14 13.49 20.56
CA ALA A 395 -14.66 12.37 21.36
C ALA A 395 -13.40 12.70 22.17
N PHE A 396 -12.43 13.41 21.57
CA PHE A 396 -11.22 13.82 22.27
C PHE A 396 -11.48 14.87 23.34
N SER A 397 -12.45 15.78 23.13
CA SER A 397 -12.85 16.76 24.12
C SER A 397 -13.51 16.12 25.34
N GLU A 398 -14.28 15.07 25.17
CA GLU A 398 -14.83 14.27 26.25
C GLU A 398 -13.74 13.59 27.08
N LEU A 399 -12.83 12.85 26.41
CA LEU A 399 -11.70 12.19 27.06
C LEU A 399 -10.76 13.19 27.77
N HIS A 400 -10.51 14.35 27.15
CA HIS A 400 -9.70 15.40 27.77
C HIS A 400 -10.35 15.92 29.05
N ARG A 401 -11.67 16.17 29.05
CA ARG A 401 -12.40 16.65 30.23
C ARG A 401 -12.32 15.66 31.38
N GLU A 402 -12.55 14.38 31.10
CA GLU A 402 -12.44 13.32 32.12
C GLU A 402 -11.03 13.26 32.71
N LEU A 403 -10.00 13.30 31.87
CA LEU A 403 -8.61 13.26 32.32
C LEU A 403 -8.20 14.56 33.06
N ALA A 404 -8.69 15.72 32.63
CA ALA A 404 -8.44 17.00 33.27
C ALA A 404 -9.07 17.08 34.69
N ASP A 405 -10.26 16.53 34.85
CA ASP A 405 -10.94 16.42 36.14
C ASP A 405 -10.20 15.46 37.08
N GLU A 406 -9.72 14.31 36.57
CA GLU A 406 -8.92 13.35 37.33
C GLU A 406 -7.58 13.93 37.81
N LEU A 407 -6.91 14.66 36.94
CA LEU A 407 -5.62 15.29 37.25
C LEU A 407 -5.74 16.63 37.98
N GLY A 408 -6.92 17.23 38.05
CA GLY A 408 -7.14 18.56 38.62
C GLY A 408 -6.43 19.69 37.84
N SER A 409 -6.24 19.49 36.52
CA SER A 409 -5.50 20.42 35.66
C SER A 409 -6.13 20.45 34.26
N PRO A 410 -6.34 21.63 33.65
CA PRO A 410 -6.80 21.75 32.27
C PRO A 410 -5.70 21.40 31.26
N GLU A 411 -4.46 21.27 31.69
CA GLU A 411 -3.32 20.82 30.88
C GLU A 411 -2.98 19.39 31.23
N VAL A 412 -3.17 18.47 30.27
CA VAL A 412 -3.01 17.03 30.47
C VAL A 412 -1.85 16.49 29.60
N PRO A 413 -1.11 15.43 30.03
CA PRO A 413 -0.07 14.83 29.20
C PRO A 413 -0.65 14.21 27.92
N LEU A 414 -0.09 14.56 26.75
CA LEU A 414 -0.51 13.98 25.46
C LEU A 414 -0.45 12.45 25.46
N GLY A 415 0.57 11.86 26.09
CA GLY A 415 0.71 10.41 26.13
C GLY A 415 -0.43 9.70 26.85
N GLN A 416 -0.97 10.26 27.95
CA GLN A 416 -2.10 9.68 28.65
C GLN A 416 -3.38 9.78 27.81
N LEU A 417 -3.65 10.95 27.23
CA LEU A 417 -4.79 11.14 26.32
C LEU A 417 -4.72 10.20 25.12
N TRP A 418 -3.54 10.03 24.55
CA TRP A 418 -3.32 9.12 23.43
C TRP A 418 -3.75 7.68 23.73
N TYR A 419 -3.31 7.13 24.87
CA TYR A 419 -3.66 5.75 25.24
C TYR A 419 -5.16 5.58 25.48
N LEU A 420 -5.83 6.56 26.07
CA LEU A 420 -7.29 6.55 26.23
C LEU A 420 -8.00 6.61 24.87
N ALA A 421 -7.52 7.46 23.97
CA ALA A 421 -8.11 7.67 22.65
C ALA A 421 -7.90 6.52 21.65
N LEU A 422 -6.94 5.61 21.88
CA LEU A 422 -6.67 4.50 20.95
C LEU A 422 -7.91 3.63 20.68
N GLY A 423 -8.72 3.37 21.68
CA GLY A 423 -9.97 2.62 21.51
C GLY A 423 -10.98 3.30 20.58
N THR A 424 -10.99 4.64 20.57
CA THR A 424 -11.84 5.47 19.72
C THR A 424 -11.35 5.52 18.26
N VAL A 425 -10.02 5.48 18.07
CA VAL A 425 -9.39 5.59 16.73
C VAL A 425 -9.25 4.23 16.04
N VAL A 426 -8.77 3.21 16.75
CA VAL A 426 -8.43 1.89 16.18
C VAL A 426 -9.19 0.72 16.81
N GLY A 427 -10.18 1.00 17.65
CA GLY A 427 -10.99 -0.02 18.32
C GLY A 427 -11.96 -0.76 17.39
N ALA A 428 -12.81 -1.60 17.96
CA ALA A 428 -13.78 -2.41 17.20
C ALA A 428 -14.81 -1.56 16.44
N HIS A 429 -15.14 -0.38 16.95
CA HIS A 429 -16.07 0.58 16.34
C HIS A 429 -15.45 1.99 16.38
N PRO A 430 -14.54 2.32 15.45
CA PRO A 430 -14.01 3.67 15.35
C PRO A 430 -15.12 4.70 15.08
N VAL A 431 -15.01 5.88 15.62
CA VAL A 431 -15.98 6.98 15.43
C VAL A 431 -16.21 7.29 13.95
N ALA A 432 -15.20 7.13 13.12
CA ALA A 432 -15.30 7.32 11.67
C ALA A 432 -16.32 6.41 10.97
N VAL A 433 -16.70 5.27 11.54
CA VAL A 433 -17.62 4.30 10.91
C VAL A 433 -18.99 4.90 10.65
N ASP A 434 -19.54 5.63 11.63
CA ASP A 434 -20.85 6.28 11.49
C ASP A 434 -20.83 7.42 10.47
N VAL A 435 -19.73 8.17 10.43
CA VAL A 435 -19.52 9.24 9.44
C VAL A 435 -19.46 8.65 8.01
N VAL A 436 -18.75 7.56 7.81
CA VAL A 436 -18.67 6.85 6.52
C VAL A 436 -20.05 6.29 6.12
N ALA A 437 -20.81 5.75 7.07
CA ALA A 437 -22.15 5.26 6.80
C ALA A 437 -23.10 6.40 6.35
N GLU A 438 -23.01 7.58 6.98
CA GLU A 438 -23.79 8.75 6.56
C GLU A 438 -23.33 9.28 5.19
N PHE A 439 -22.03 9.29 4.93
CA PHE A 439 -21.47 9.62 3.61
C PHE A 439 -22.09 8.76 2.50
N ASN A 440 -22.12 7.44 2.70
CA ASN A 440 -22.70 6.51 1.74
C ASN A 440 -24.20 6.77 1.53
N ARG A 441 -24.96 6.99 2.62
CA ARG A 441 -26.41 7.32 2.52
C ARG A 441 -26.67 8.61 1.74
N ARG A 442 -25.82 9.63 1.85
CA ARG A 442 -25.93 10.88 1.10
C ARG A 442 -25.75 10.65 -0.40
N TRP A 443 -24.70 9.91 -0.79
CA TRP A 443 -24.47 9.57 -2.17
C TRP A 443 -25.58 8.67 -2.75
N GLU A 444 -26.02 7.65 -2.04
CA GLU A 444 -27.13 6.80 -2.48
C GLU A 444 -28.41 7.60 -2.78
N ARG A 445 -28.67 8.62 -1.95
CA ARG A 445 -29.80 9.52 -2.14
C ARG A 445 -29.63 10.45 -3.35
N ILE A 446 -28.44 11.02 -3.54
CA ILE A 446 -28.11 11.86 -4.71
C ILE A 446 -28.25 11.07 -6.00
N LEU A 447 -27.72 9.86 -6.02
CA LEU A 447 -27.74 8.99 -7.21
C LEU A 447 -29.09 8.26 -7.41
N GLY A 448 -30.02 8.37 -6.45
CA GLY A 448 -31.33 7.73 -6.52
C GLY A 448 -31.28 6.21 -6.61
N LEU A 449 -30.26 5.57 -6.03
CA LEU A 449 -30.01 4.13 -6.17
C LEU A 449 -31.15 3.26 -5.62
N ASP A 450 -31.93 3.78 -4.68
CA ASP A 450 -33.12 3.12 -4.12
C ASP A 450 -34.30 3.03 -5.10
N LYS A 451 -34.27 3.80 -6.19
CA LYS A 451 -35.35 3.92 -7.19
C LYS A 451 -34.98 3.35 -8.55
N VAL A 452 -33.81 2.73 -8.67
CA VAL A 452 -33.34 2.17 -9.95
C VAL A 452 -34.16 0.94 -10.31
N PRO A 453 -34.86 0.93 -11.48
CA PRO A 453 -35.59 -0.25 -11.92
C PRO A 453 -34.68 -1.43 -12.21
N ALA A 454 -35.22 -2.65 -12.09
CA ALA A 454 -34.51 -3.85 -12.49
C ALA A 454 -34.17 -3.82 -13.99
N GLY A 455 -32.97 -4.26 -14.35
CA GLY A 455 -32.49 -4.29 -15.74
C GLY A 455 -31.85 -2.99 -16.23
N VAL A 456 -31.74 -1.98 -15.38
CA VAL A 456 -30.94 -0.78 -15.70
C VAL A 456 -29.45 -1.09 -15.36
N HIS A 457 -28.61 -1.03 -16.38
CA HIS A 457 -27.18 -1.36 -16.29
C HIS A 457 -26.27 -0.13 -16.18
N GLU A 458 -26.78 1.06 -16.52
CA GLU A 458 -26.00 2.29 -16.47
C GLU A 458 -26.88 3.48 -16.06
N LEU A 459 -26.33 4.36 -15.22
CA LEU A 459 -26.87 5.65 -14.84
C LEU A 459 -25.90 6.74 -15.28
N ARG A 460 -26.41 7.77 -15.98
CA ARG A 460 -25.62 8.92 -16.41
C ARG A 460 -26.12 10.18 -15.75
N PHE A 461 -25.20 10.98 -15.28
CA PHE A 461 -25.44 12.29 -14.70
C PHE A 461 -24.46 13.29 -15.32
N THR A 462 -24.87 14.52 -15.43
CA THR A 462 -23.91 15.61 -15.66
C THR A 462 -23.44 16.19 -14.33
N THR A 463 -22.22 16.65 -14.29
CA THR A 463 -21.70 17.34 -13.10
C THR A 463 -22.50 18.60 -12.76
N ALA A 464 -23.07 19.26 -13.79
CA ALA A 464 -23.93 20.41 -13.62
C ALA A 464 -25.23 20.09 -12.86
N GLU A 465 -25.87 18.94 -13.18
CA GLU A 465 -27.08 18.46 -12.48
C GLU A 465 -26.80 18.08 -11.03
N LEU A 466 -25.63 17.55 -10.75
CA LEU A 466 -25.22 17.12 -9.40
C LEU A 466 -24.75 18.28 -8.51
N ALA A 467 -24.24 19.35 -9.09
CA ALA A 467 -23.53 20.42 -8.35
C ALA A 467 -24.31 20.98 -7.17
N GLY A 468 -25.59 21.28 -7.34
CA GLY A 468 -26.44 21.81 -6.27
C GLY A 468 -26.72 20.79 -5.16
N GLN A 469 -26.97 19.55 -5.54
CA GLN A 469 -27.23 18.45 -4.59
C GLN A 469 -25.99 18.11 -3.77
N VAL A 470 -24.81 18.04 -4.43
CA VAL A 470 -23.52 17.76 -3.79
C VAL A 470 -23.14 18.90 -2.84
N ALA A 471 -23.28 20.16 -3.26
CA ALA A 471 -23.00 21.30 -2.39
C ALA A 471 -23.89 21.32 -1.14
N ALA A 472 -25.17 20.97 -1.27
CA ALA A 472 -26.09 20.88 -0.13
C ALA A 472 -25.81 19.67 0.78
N ALA A 473 -25.46 18.53 0.19
CA ALA A 473 -25.22 17.31 0.94
C ALA A 473 -23.83 17.26 1.64
N PHE A 474 -22.83 17.90 1.05
CA PHE A 474 -21.44 17.85 1.51
C PHE A 474 -20.86 19.26 1.75
N PRO A 475 -21.47 20.07 2.66
CA PRO A 475 -20.95 21.38 3.00
C PRO A 475 -19.67 21.23 3.82
N ALA A 476 -18.55 21.74 3.32
CA ALA A 476 -17.28 21.81 4.02
C ALA A 476 -16.41 22.94 3.46
N ASP A 477 -15.95 23.81 4.34
CA ASP A 477 -15.13 24.96 3.97
C ASP A 477 -13.64 24.64 3.95
N ALA A 478 -13.22 23.56 4.65
CA ALA A 478 -11.84 23.16 4.77
C ALA A 478 -11.71 21.63 4.92
N PRO A 479 -10.56 21.03 4.54
CA PRO A 479 -10.22 19.64 4.86
C PRO A 479 -10.00 19.45 6.37
N GLY A 480 -10.09 18.22 6.85
CA GLY A 480 -10.09 17.93 8.29
C GLY A 480 -8.74 18.13 9.01
N TRP A 481 -7.63 17.80 8.37
CA TRP A 481 -6.26 17.96 8.88
C TRP A 481 -5.32 18.38 7.74
N THR A 482 -4.12 18.78 8.08
CA THR A 482 -3.16 19.34 7.11
C THR A 482 -2.95 18.43 5.90
N TYR A 483 -2.73 17.11 6.11
CA TYR A 483 -2.50 16.16 5.04
C TYR A 483 -3.76 15.81 4.24
N ALA A 484 -4.95 16.02 4.82
CA ALA A 484 -6.23 15.84 4.15
C ALA A 484 -6.49 16.86 3.02
N ARG A 485 -5.60 17.83 2.85
CA ARG A 485 -5.55 18.72 1.69
C ARG A 485 -5.25 17.99 0.39
N PHE A 486 -4.80 16.74 0.46
CA PHE A 486 -4.52 15.92 -0.71
C PHE A 486 -5.54 14.82 -0.90
N HIS A 487 -5.90 14.60 -2.15
CA HIS A 487 -6.70 13.47 -2.58
C HIS A 487 -6.00 12.79 -3.75
N SER A 488 -5.93 11.47 -3.73
CA SER A 488 -5.24 10.70 -4.79
C SER A 488 -6.24 9.80 -5.53
N PRO A 489 -6.81 10.26 -6.65
CA PRO A 489 -7.58 9.40 -7.53
C PRO A 489 -6.64 8.49 -8.33
N ASP A 490 -6.93 7.19 -8.28
CA ASP A 490 -6.40 6.20 -9.19
C ASP A 490 -7.35 6.09 -10.38
N VAL A 491 -6.89 6.44 -11.57
CA VAL A 491 -7.73 6.41 -12.78
C VAL A 491 -7.15 5.50 -13.85
N GLN A 492 -8.03 4.84 -14.57
CA GLN A 492 -7.67 4.03 -15.71
C GLN A 492 -8.22 4.67 -16.98
N LEU A 493 -7.35 4.84 -17.97
CA LEU A 493 -7.71 5.39 -19.26
C LEU A 493 -8.05 4.23 -20.20
N CYS A 494 -9.20 4.32 -20.87
CA CYS A 494 -9.69 3.36 -21.84
C CYS A 494 -9.54 3.97 -23.23
N ALA A 495 -8.77 3.34 -24.11
CA ALA A 495 -8.69 3.69 -25.52
C ALA A 495 -8.32 2.44 -26.32
N THR A 496 -8.69 2.41 -27.60
CA THR A 496 -8.42 1.26 -28.46
C THR A 496 -6.94 1.04 -28.73
N ASP A 497 -6.18 2.11 -28.73
CA ASP A 497 -4.73 2.08 -28.98
C ASP A 497 -4.05 3.41 -28.59
N TRP A 498 -2.73 3.46 -28.75
CA TRP A 498 -1.93 4.65 -28.52
C TRP A 498 -2.33 5.85 -29.38
N ALA A 499 -2.73 5.62 -30.64
CA ALA A 499 -3.09 6.69 -31.56
C ALA A 499 -4.44 7.32 -31.16
N ALA A 500 -5.40 6.52 -30.73
CA ALA A 500 -6.67 6.99 -30.17
C ALA A 500 -6.44 7.86 -28.92
N MET A 501 -5.57 7.43 -28.02
CA MET A 501 -5.15 8.24 -26.85
C MET A 501 -4.56 9.59 -27.29
N ALA A 502 -3.64 9.58 -28.26
CA ALA A 502 -3.02 10.81 -28.76
C ALA A 502 -4.04 11.78 -29.40
N ARG A 503 -5.15 11.27 -29.94
CA ARG A 503 -6.26 12.09 -30.46
C ARG A 503 -7.26 12.53 -29.40
N GLY A 504 -7.15 12.05 -28.16
CA GLY A 504 -8.09 12.33 -27.09
C GLY A 504 -9.38 11.49 -27.16
N GLU A 505 -9.39 10.42 -27.94
CA GLU A 505 -10.48 9.43 -28.04
C GLU A 505 -10.39 8.43 -26.88
N LEU A 506 -10.83 8.83 -25.71
CA LEU A 506 -10.69 8.05 -24.49
C LEU A 506 -11.89 8.20 -23.55
N THR A 507 -12.07 7.18 -22.72
CA THR A 507 -12.95 7.21 -21.55
C THR A 507 -12.09 7.07 -20.30
N VAL A 508 -12.47 7.72 -19.20
CA VAL A 508 -11.78 7.62 -17.92
C VAL A 508 -12.61 6.78 -16.95
N VAL A 509 -11.97 5.87 -16.26
CA VAL A 509 -12.59 5.04 -15.21
C VAL A 509 -11.89 5.32 -13.89
N LEU A 510 -12.65 5.72 -12.89
CA LEU A 510 -12.15 5.83 -11.53
C LEU A 510 -11.92 4.42 -10.96
N GLY A 511 -10.68 4.13 -10.58
CA GLY A 511 -10.31 2.92 -9.87
C GLY A 511 -10.67 3.04 -8.40
N GLU A 512 -9.95 3.90 -7.71
CA GLU A 512 -10.15 4.25 -6.32
C GLU A 512 -9.93 5.76 -6.12
N LEU A 513 -10.51 6.33 -5.08
CA LEU A 513 -10.19 7.68 -4.62
C LEU A 513 -9.68 7.58 -3.18
N HIS A 514 -8.38 7.75 -3.02
CA HIS A 514 -7.74 7.82 -1.72
C HIS A 514 -7.82 9.26 -1.19
N ILE A 515 -8.59 9.46 -0.13
CA ILE A 515 -8.75 10.78 0.47
C ILE A 515 -7.77 11.01 1.61
N GLY A 516 -7.31 12.24 1.76
CA GLY A 516 -6.47 12.65 2.88
C GLY A 516 -5.06 12.09 2.85
N VAL A 517 -4.55 11.69 1.67
CA VAL A 517 -3.22 11.11 1.50
C VAL A 517 -2.67 11.31 0.09
N PRO A 518 -1.37 11.61 -0.08
CA PRO A 518 -0.65 11.49 -1.34
C PRO A 518 -0.26 10.02 -1.54
N ALA A 519 -1.06 9.25 -2.29
CA ALA A 519 -0.92 7.80 -2.41
C ALA A 519 0.37 7.33 -3.12
N PHE A 520 1.19 8.22 -3.63
CA PHE A 520 2.54 7.91 -4.13
C PHE A 520 3.68 8.30 -3.15
N ASP A 521 3.35 8.76 -1.93
CA ASP A 521 4.34 8.96 -0.87
C ASP A 521 4.76 7.62 -0.25
N THR A 522 5.43 6.82 -1.06
CA THR A 522 6.03 5.55 -0.62
C THR A 522 7.43 5.44 -1.21
N ASP A 523 8.38 4.94 -0.43
CA ASP A 523 9.80 5.01 -0.78
C ASP A 523 10.13 4.26 -2.10
N PHE A 524 9.39 3.20 -2.44
CA PHE A 524 9.64 2.49 -3.69
C PHE A 524 9.25 3.30 -4.95
N PHE A 525 8.26 4.19 -4.90
CA PHE A 525 7.93 5.06 -6.02
C PHE A 525 8.97 6.15 -6.26
N ARG A 526 9.65 6.58 -5.19
CA ARG A 526 10.74 7.55 -5.26
C ARG A 526 11.86 7.09 -6.19
N THR A 527 12.23 5.82 -6.14
CA THR A 527 13.36 5.27 -6.91
C THR A 527 13.16 5.36 -8.43
N GLY A 528 11.92 5.40 -8.90
CA GLY A 528 11.58 5.55 -10.32
C GLY A 528 11.41 7.00 -10.80
N HIS A 529 11.40 7.98 -9.89
CA HIS A 529 11.21 9.39 -10.28
C HIS A 529 12.53 10.02 -10.73
N PRO A 530 12.56 10.75 -11.88
CA PRO A 530 13.78 11.34 -12.39
C PRO A 530 14.37 12.44 -11.48
N ARG A 531 13.53 13.09 -10.68
CA ARG A 531 13.92 14.17 -9.74
C ARG A 531 13.12 14.06 -8.44
N PRO A 532 13.36 13.06 -7.58
CA PRO A 532 12.53 12.82 -6.39
C PRO A 532 12.52 14.03 -5.43
N GLU A 533 13.61 14.77 -5.32
CA GLU A 533 13.67 15.97 -4.45
C GLU A 533 12.72 17.09 -4.90
N ALA A 534 12.32 17.12 -6.19
CA ALA A 534 11.32 18.07 -6.66
C ALA A 534 9.91 17.75 -6.07
N LEU A 535 9.57 16.48 -5.89
CA LEU A 535 8.33 16.07 -5.23
C LEU A 535 8.32 16.51 -3.76
N ARG A 536 9.44 16.35 -3.05
CA ARG A 536 9.58 16.80 -1.65
C ARG A 536 9.45 18.34 -1.55
N ALA A 537 10.08 19.07 -2.46
CA ALA A 537 9.97 20.52 -2.52
C ALA A 537 8.54 20.98 -2.83
N ALA A 538 7.84 20.29 -3.72
CA ALA A 538 6.43 20.53 -4.03
C ALA A 538 5.52 20.32 -2.82
N LEU A 539 5.73 19.22 -2.09
CA LEU A 539 4.99 18.96 -0.85
C LEU A 539 5.22 20.07 0.18
N HIS A 540 6.48 20.44 0.41
CA HIS A 540 6.81 21.52 1.35
C HIS A 540 6.19 22.88 0.93
N HIS A 541 6.14 23.15 -0.37
CA HIS A 541 5.46 24.36 -0.87
C HIS A 541 3.95 24.33 -0.60
N ASP A 542 3.32 23.19 -0.79
CA ASP A 542 1.87 23.05 -0.59
C ASP A 542 1.49 22.95 0.89
N LEU A 543 2.34 22.38 1.72
CA LEU A 543 2.18 22.21 3.17
C LEU A 543 3.38 22.80 3.89
N PRO A 544 3.45 24.15 4.04
CA PRO A 544 4.57 24.80 4.71
C PRO A 544 4.54 24.65 6.23
N GLU A 545 3.39 24.27 6.80
CA GLU A 545 3.20 24.07 8.23
C GLU A 545 3.93 22.80 8.70
N SER A 546 4.40 22.83 9.95
CA SER A 546 4.98 21.65 10.60
C SER A 546 3.91 20.60 10.87
N ARG A 547 4.18 19.35 10.45
CA ARG A 547 3.30 18.19 10.67
C ARG A 547 3.94 17.22 11.62
N PHE A 548 3.13 16.38 12.26
CA PHE A 548 3.61 15.21 12.96
C PHE A 548 3.75 14.00 12.01
N HIS A 549 4.84 13.25 12.18
CA HIS A 549 5.03 11.93 11.62
C HIS A 549 5.16 10.92 12.75
N LEU A 550 4.25 9.98 12.79
CA LEU A 550 4.22 8.97 13.83
C LEU A 550 5.32 7.92 13.58
N LEU A 551 6.22 7.75 14.54
CA LEU A 551 7.16 6.64 14.56
C LEU A 551 6.45 5.37 15.02
N LEU A 552 6.37 4.39 14.13
CA LEU A 552 5.71 3.12 14.40
C LEU A 552 6.66 2.12 15.04
N PRO A 553 6.19 1.25 15.95
CA PRO A 553 7.02 0.20 16.54
C PRO A 553 7.51 -0.81 15.49
N GLU A 554 8.58 -1.54 15.83
CA GLU A 554 9.23 -2.51 14.93
C GLU A 554 8.27 -3.56 14.36
N ASP A 555 7.33 -4.02 15.17
CA ASP A 555 6.37 -5.07 14.85
C ASP A 555 5.03 -4.56 14.32
N PHE A 556 4.91 -3.26 14.04
CA PHE A 556 3.65 -2.70 13.53
C PHE A 556 3.30 -3.34 12.18
N PRO A 557 2.05 -3.84 12.00
CA PRO A 557 1.61 -4.48 10.77
C PRO A 557 1.82 -3.56 9.55
N ARG A 558 2.35 -4.12 8.46
CA ARG A 558 2.62 -3.40 7.19
C ARG A 558 3.69 -2.31 7.25
N ASN A 559 4.41 -2.16 8.36
CA ASN A 559 5.54 -1.23 8.45
C ASN A 559 6.75 -1.83 7.70
N THR A 560 6.83 -1.61 6.40
CA THR A 560 7.90 -2.12 5.54
C THR A 560 8.67 -0.98 4.89
N ALA A 561 9.97 -1.18 4.66
CA ALA A 561 10.82 -0.20 4.01
C ALA A 561 10.26 0.26 2.65
N ARG A 562 9.65 -0.66 1.91
CA ARG A 562 9.09 -0.41 0.58
C ARG A 562 7.93 0.58 0.59
N THR A 563 7.08 0.53 1.62
CA THR A 563 5.85 1.32 1.75
C THR A 563 5.97 2.49 2.73
N ALA A 564 7.15 2.71 3.30
CA ALA A 564 7.39 3.83 4.20
C ALA A 564 7.24 5.17 3.48
N ALA A 565 6.63 6.14 4.16
CA ALA A 565 6.58 7.53 3.69
C ALA A 565 7.99 8.13 3.65
N TRP A 566 8.27 8.94 2.63
CA TRP A 566 9.58 9.56 2.44
C TRP A 566 9.53 11.08 2.20
N MET A 567 8.35 11.62 1.83
CA MET A 567 8.17 13.04 1.54
C MET A 567 8.00 13.86 2.82
N HIS A 568 9.05 13.94 3.63
CA HIS A 568 9.06 14.78 4.82
C HIS A 568 9.56 16.17 4.51
N ALA A 569 8.84 17.19 4.97
CA ALA A 569 9.30 18.58 4.91
C ALA A 569 10.32 18.88 6.04
N PRO A 570 11.20 19.88 5.87
CA PRO A 570 12.19 20.23 6.91
C PRO A 570 11.54 20.65 8.25
N ALA A 571 10.35 21.22 8.21
CA ALA A 571 9.61 21.65 9.40
C ALA A 571 8.85 20.51 10.09
N ASP A 572 8.70 19.35 9.46
CA ASP A 572 7.98 18.22 10.04
C ASP A 572 8.71 17.64 11.24
N VAL A 573 7.97 17.17 12.22
CA VAL A 573 8.48 16.61 13.46
C VAL A 573 8.06 15.14 13.60
N GLN A 574 8.93 14.35 14.20
CA GLN A 574 8.64 12.95 14.50
C GLN A 574 8.06 12.81 15.90
N LEU A 575 7.01 12.02 16.04
CA LEU A 575 6.30 11.77 17.29
C LEU A 575 6.43 10.28 17.66
N ALA A 576 6.92 9.98 18.86
CA ALA A 576 7.08 8.62 19.36
C ALA A 576 6.33 8.41 20.67
N TYR A 577 5.45 7.41 20.71
CA TYR A 577 4.70 6.99 21.91
C TYR A 577 5.31 5.75 22.57
N VAL A 578 6.02 4.94 21.81
CA VAL A 578 6.61 3.66 22.19
C VAL A 578 8.02 3.54 21.61
N PRO A 579 8.80 2.55 21.99
CA PRO A 579 10.06 2.23 21.29
C PRO A 579 9.83 2.07 19.79
N ALA A 580 10.60 2.79 19.00
CA ALA A 580 10.51 2.77 17.54
C ALA A 580 11.89 2.93 16.90
N PRO A 581 12.16 2.32 15.72
CA PRO A 581 13.41 2.46 15.02
C PRO A 581 13.48 3.75 14.19
N GLY A 582 14.70 4.19 13.86
CA GLY A 582 14.96 5.23 12.87
C GLY A 582 14.56 6.64 13.28
N ALA A 583 14.55 6.93 14.58
CA ALA A 583 14.27 8.28 15.07
C ALA A 583 15.37 9.26 14.64
N ASP A 584 14.99 10.34 13.99
CA ASP A 584 15.84 11.48 13.70
C ASP A 584 15.79 12.46 14.88
N ARG A 585 16.89 12.59 15.60
CA ARG A 585 16.94 13.36 16.86
C ARG A 585 16.67 14.85 16.67
N ASP A 586 17.04 15.40 15.52
CA ASP A 586 16.83 16.83 15.25
C ASP A 586 15.36 17.15 14.99
N ARG A 587 14.56 16.15 14.66
CA ARG A 587 13.15 16.25 14.34
C ARG A 587 12.23 15.60 15.38
N LEU A 588 12.81 14.89 16.36
CA LEU A 588 12.07 14.12 17.35
C LEU A 588 11.45 15.00 18.43
N LEU A 589 10.15 14.87 18.63
CA LEU A 589 9.44 15.36 19.81
C LEU A 589 8.97 14.14 20.63
N PRO A 590 9.65 13.85 21.76
CA PRO A 590 9.18 12.79 22.65
C PRO A 590 7.80 13.15 23.20
N VAL A 591 6.83 12.27 23.06
CA VAL A 591 5.47 12.53 23.54
C VAL A 591 5.39 12.81 25.03
N SER A 592 6.36 12.31 25.79
CA SER A 592 6.53 12.59 27.23
C SER A 592 6.81 14.07 27.57
N THR A 593 7.06 14.92 26.56
CA THR A 593 7.26 16.38 26.72
C THR A 593 6.11 17.22 26.20
N LEU A 594 5.04 16.58 25.72
CA LEU A 594 3.92 17.27 25.11
C LEU A 594 2.70 17.23 26.02
N THR A 595 1.97 18.35 26.03
CA THR A 595 0.72 18.49 26.77
C THR A 595 -0.43 18.83 25.83
N VAL A 596 -1.65 18.59 26.26
CA VAL A 596 -2.90 18.97 25.58
C VAL A 596 -3.66 19.92 26.48
N ALA A 597 -4.13 21.00 25.90
CA ALA A 597 -4.94 22.00 26.60
C ALA A 597 -5.97 22.62 25.65
N PRO A 598 -7.03 23.27 26.19
CA PRO A 598 -7.91 24.09 25.37
C PRO A 598 -7.17 25.18 24.61
N ALA A 599 -7.60 25.48 23.38
CA ALA A 599 -7.07 26.60 22.59
C ALA A 599 -7.26 27.93 23.29
N ALA A 600 -6.31 28.87 23.16
CA ALA A 600 -6.40 30.16 23.80
C ALA A 600 -7.53 31.00 23.17
N GLY A 601 -8.47 31.48 23.99
CA GLY A 601 -9.53 32.39 23.58
C GLY A 601 -10.92 31.77 23.39
N ASP A 602 -11.06 30.45 23.50
CA ASP A 602 -12.33 29.77 23.30
C ASP A 602 -12.52 28.56 24.22
N ALA A 603 -12.76 28.82 25.49
CA ALA A 603 -12.98 27.77 26.50
C ALA A 603 -14.25 26.92 26.21
N ASP A 604 -15.18 27.42 25.39
CA ASP A 604 -16.46 26.77 25.07
C ASP A 604 -16.46 26.07 23.68
N ALA A 605 -15.48 26.32 22.79
CA ALA A 605 -15.49 25.79 21.42
C ALA A 605 -14.97 24.37 21.30
N GLY A 606 -14.43 23.76 22.35
CA GLY A 606 -13.97 22.37 22.34
C GLY A 606 -12.69 22.10 21.54
N ASP A 607 -12.01 23.15 21.05
CA ASP A 607 -10.76 23.00 20.31
C ASP A 607 -9.59 22.75 21.26
N LEU A 608 -8.93 21.60 21.05
CA LEU A 608 -7.76 21.20 21.82
C LEU A 608 -6.49 21.37 21.00
N VAL A 609 -5.42 21.80 21.66
CA VAL A 609 -4.09 21.96 21.07
C VAL A 609 -3.05 21.14 21.81
N VAL A 610 -2.15 20.54 21.06
CA VAL A 610 -0.90 19.98 21.56
C VAL A 610 0.09 21.11 21.74
N ARG A 611 0.74 21.18 22.89
CA ARG A 611 1.76 22.19 23.22
C ARG A 611 3.10 21.53 23.50
N ALA A 612 4.16 22.07 22.91
CA ALA A 612 5.54 21.72 23.23
C ALA A 612 6.15 22.74 24.19
N GLU A 613 7.18 22.32 24.94
CA GLU A 613 7.90 23.17 25.90
C GLU A 613 8.58 24.39 25.25
N ASP A 614 8.89 24.32 23.96
CA ASP A 614 9.49 25.41 23.17
C ASP A 614 8.49 26.47 22.69
N GLY A 615 7.21 26.34 23.06
CA GLY A 615 6.13 27.24 22.71
C GLY A 615 5.42 26.94 21.38
N ARG A 616 5.86 25.93 20.62
CA ARG A 616 5.12 25.47 19.44
C ARG A 616 3.80 24.83 19.86
N SER A 617 2.78 24.99 19.01
CA SER A 617 1.49 24.34 19.22
C SER A 617 0.86 23.89 17.90
N TRP A 618 0.03 22.86 17.98
CA TRP A 618 -0.69 22.26 16.85
C TRP A 618 -2.10 21.88 17.28
N PRO A 619 -3.10 21.91 16.39
CA PRO A 619 -4.39 21.28 16.66
C PRO A 619 -4.19 19.82 17.09
N LEU A 620 -4.95 19.35 18.08
CA LEU A 620 -4.79 17.97 18.59
C LEU A 620 -4.96 16.92 17.51
N VAL A 621 -5.85 17.15 16.55
CA VAL A 621 -6.10 16.23 15.43
C VAL A 621 -4.82 15.94 14.62
N GLU A 622 -3.89 16.88 14.53
CA GLU A 622 -2.62 16.69 13.81
C GLU A 622 -1.74 15.59 14.44
N ALA A 623 -1.82 15.38 15.76
CA ALA A 623 -1.10 14.30 16.43
C ALA A 623 -1.63 12.91 16.02
N TYR A 624 -2.84 12.83 15.50
CA TYR A 624 -3.46 11.60 15.02
C TYR A 624 -3.53 11.52 13.48
N ALA A 625 -3.09 12.54 12.74
CA ALA A 625 -3.28 12.70 11.30
C ALA A 625 -2.81 11.48 10.49
N ASP A 626 -1.64 10.88 10.81
CA ASP A 626 -1.14 9.68 10.15
C ASP A 626 -2.08 8.47 10.32
N LEU A 627 -2.62 8.28 11.52
CA LEU A 627 -3.59 7.20 11.78
C LEU A 627 -4.92 7.48 11.08
N LEU A 628 -5.40 8.72 11.12
CA LEU A 628 -6.62 9.12 10.41
C LEU A 628 -6.48 8.89 8.91
N SER A 629 -5.34 9.25 8.32
CA SER A 629 -5.06 9.00 6.91
C SER A 629 -5.08 7.51 6.56
N VAL A 630 -4.48 6.65 7.40
CA VAL A 630 -4.51 5.19 7.21
C VAL A 630 -5.94 4.63 7.28
N HIS A 631 -6.78 5.16 8.18
CA HIS A 631 -8.17 4.70 8.32
C HIS A 631 -9.09 5.23 7.22
N THR A 632 -8.81 6.42 6.70
CA THR A 632 -9.68 7.07 5.71
C THR A 632 -9.29 6.79 4.26
N VAL A 633 -8.07 6.31 4.02
CA VAL A 633 -7.54 6.08 2.65
C VAL A 633 -8.48 5.25 1.77
N ASP A 634 -9.14 4.26 2.34
CA ASP A 634 -10.09 3.37 1.65
C ASP A 634 -11.56 3.61 2.05
N ALA A 635 -11.84 4.62 2.86
CA ALA A 635 -13.18 4.86 3.41
C ALA A 635 -14.14 5.46 2.37
N TRP A 636 -13.61 6.12 1.34
CA TRP A 636 -14.40 6.75 0.31
C TRP A 636 -15.00 5.70 -0.64
N LYS A 637 -16.31 5.47 -0.56
CA LYS A 637 -17.08 4.60 -1.44
C LYS A 637 -18.41 5.27 -1.76
N LEU A 638 -18.82 5.32 -3.01
CA LEU A 638 -20.08 5.96 -3.41
C LEU A 638 -21.34 5.17 -3.06
N THR A 639 -21.20 3.87 -2.81
CA THR A 639 -22.35 2.98 -2.63
C THR A 639 -22.16 2.07 -1.41
N GLY A 640 -23.23 1.91 -0.62
CA GLY A 640 -23.22 1.15 0.63
C GLY A 640 -23.44 -0.36 0.52
N GLY A 641 -23.44 -0.93 -0.70
CA GLY A 641 -23.49 -2.38 -0.87
C GLY A 641 -24.86 -2.98 -1.14
N ARG A 642 -25.54 -2.56 -2.21
CA ARG A 642 -26.80 -3.15 -2.72
C ARG A 642 -26.56 -4.43 -3.51
N GLY A 643 -27.62 -5.24 -3.73
CA GLY A 643 -27.56 -6.47 -4.52
C GLY A 643 -27.05 -6.25 -5.96
N HIS A 644 -27.57 -5.23 -6.65
CA HIS A 644 -27.09 -4.77 -7.95
C HIS A 644 -26.91 -3.26 -7.93
N THR A 645 -25.77 -2.79 -8.41
CA THR A 645 -25.45 -1.38 -8.61
C THR A 645 -25.10 -1.18 -10.07
N PRO A 646 -25.88 -0.42 -10.84
CA PRO A 646 -25.55 -0.08 -12.23
C PRO A 646 -24.22 0.67 -12.31
N ARG A 647 -23.61 0.66 -13.49
CA ARG A 647 -22.50 1.56 -13.79
C ARG A 647 -22.95 3.01 -13.60
N VAL A 648 -22.17 3.83 -12.92
CA VAL A 648 -22.47 5.26 -12.74
C VAL A 648 -21.44 6.09 -13.48
N VAL A 649 -21.90 7.02 -14.29
CA VAL A 649 -21.07 7.86 -15.15
C VAL A 649 -21.39 9.34 -14.88
N PHE A 650 -20.37 10.15 -14.60
CA PHE A 650 -20.46 11.60 -14.49
C PHE A 650 -19.82 12.22 -15.72
N ASP A 651 -20.61 12.87 -16.58
CA ASP A 651 -20.21 13.29 -17.92
C ASP A 651 -19.58 12.11 -18.71
N ASP A 652 -18.23 12.05 -18.81
CA ASP A 652 -17.50 10.96 -19.47
C ASP A 652 -16.60 10.16 -18.50
N LEU A 653 -16.73 10.38 -17.19
CA LEU A 653 -16.00 9.67 -16.15
C LEU A 653 -16.86 8.54 -15.56
N VAL A 654 -16.44 7.31 -15.69
CA VAL A 654 -17.04 6.18 -14.96
C VAL A 654 -16.60 6.24 -13.52
N VAL A 655 -17.54 6.54 -12.60
CA VAL A 655 -17.24 6.69 -11.16
C VAL A 655 -17.55 5.44 -10.34
N VAL A 656 -18.46 4.59 -10.83
CA VAL A 656 -18.77 3.27 -10.26
C VAL A 656 -18.90 2.27 -11.40
N ARG A 657 -18.18 1.17 -11.31
CA ARG A 657 -18.35 0.02 -12.19
C ARG A 657 -19.64 -0.73 -11.86
N GLU A 658 -20.27 -1.33 -12.84
CA GLU A 658 -21.41 -2.21 -12.60
C GLU A 658 -21.01 -3.34 -11.66
N THR A 659 -21.79 -3.54 -10.59
CA THR A 659 -21.43 -4.46 -9.50
C THR A 659 -22.65 -5.26 -9.05
N TRP A 660 -22.47 -6.56 -8.90
CA TRP A 660 -23.46 -7.50 -8.35
C TRP A 660 -22.97 -8.06 -7.03
N ARG A 661 -23.86 -8.10 -6.05
CA ARG A 661 -23.61 -8.70 -4.74
C ARG A 661 -24.55 -9.87 -4.53
N THR A 662 -23.98 -10.97 -4.09
CA THR A 662 -24.71 -12.23 -3.84
C THR A 662 -24.01 -12.95 -2.68
N THR A 663 -24.49 -14.13 -2.33
CA THR A 663 -23.82 -15.00 -1.34
C THR A 663 -23.33 -16.29 -1.98
N VAL A 664 -22.42 -16.99 -1.33
CA VAL A 664 -21.89 -18.28 -1.79
C VAL A 664 -23.02 -19.25 -2.09
N GLY A 665 -24.03 -19.37 -1.20
CA GLY A 665 -25.17 -20.23 -1.39
C GLY A 665 -26.01 -19.89 -2.61
N GLN A 666 -26.25 -18.58 -2.85
CA GLN A 666 -27.04 -18.09 -4.01
C GLN A 666 -26.34 -18.34 -5.34
N THR A 667 -25.00 -18.46 -5.37
CA THR A 667 -24.30 -18.78 -6.63
C THR A 667 -24.59 -20.19 -7.12
N GLY A 668 -24.86 -21.13 -6.22
CA GLY A 668 -24.99 -22.57 -6.53
C GLY A 668 -23.68 -23.24 -7.02
N LEU A 669 -22.53 -22.55 -6.96
CA LEU A 669 -21.26 -23.01 -7.54
C LEU A 669 -20.38 -23.81 -6.57
N ALA A 670 -20.67 -23.80 -5.29
CA ALA A 670 -19.93 -24.59 -4.30
C ALA A 670 -20.23 -26.09 -4.36
N GLY A 671 -21.42 -26.50 -4.85
CA GLY A 671 -21.91 -27.88 -4.86
C GLY A 671 -21.29 -28.79 -5.94
N PRO A 672 -21.30 -28.43 -7.25
CA PRO A 672 -20.87 -29.30 -8.31
C PRO A 672 -19.44 -29.78 -8.18
N THR A 673 -19.18 -31.07 -8.45
CA THR A 673 -17.83 -31.66 -8.28
C THR A 673 -17.11 -31.94 -9.58
N ARG A 674 -17.84 -32.34 -10.64
CA ARG A 674 -17.28 -32.58 -11.98
C ARG A 674 -17.04 -31.24 -12.69
N GLU A 675 -15.93 -31.13 -13.42
CA GLU A 675 -15.51 -29.86 -14.02
C GLU A 675 -16.51 -29.34 -15.05
N ARG A 676 -17.05 -30.22 -15.92
CA ARG A 676 -18.08 -29.88 -16.89
C ARG A 676 -19.38 -29.39 -16.21
N ASP A 677 -19.81 -30.04 -15.12
CA ASP A 677 -21.01 -29.63 -14.38
C ASP A 677 -20.83 -28.28 -13.69
N ARG A 678 -19.64 -28.00 -13.16
CA ARG A 678 -19.24 -26.69 -12.62
C ARG A 678 -19.36 -25.61 -13.70
N TYR A 679 -18.85 -25.90 -14.88
CA TYR A 679 -18.88 -24.98 -15.99
C TYR A 679 -20.32 -24.64 -16.40
N LEU A 680 -21.17 -25.64 -16.60
CA LEU A 680 -22.58 -25.46 -16.92
C LEU A 680 -23.32 -24.69 -15.81
N ALA A 681 -23.04 -24.96 -14.54
CA ALA A 681 -23.58 -24.21 -13.43
C ALA A 681 -23.18 -22.72 -13.48
N ALA A 682 -21.90 -22.45 -13.79
CA ALA A 682 -21.40 -21.08 -13.92
C ALA A 682 -22.05 -20.34 -15.09
N ARG A 683 -22.28 -21.00 -16.23
CA ARG A 683 -23.01 -20.41 -17.36
C ARG A 683 -24.47 -20.08 -17.02
N ARG A 684 -25.17 -20.97 -16.29
CA ARG A 684 -26.51 -20.66 -15.77
C ARG A 684 -26.53 -19.48 -14.80
N TRP A 685 -25.58 -19.47 -13.87
CA TRP A 685 -25.44 -18.37 -12.89
C TRP A 685 -25.15 -17.05 -13.60
N ARG A 686 -24.23 -17.03 -14.57
CA ARG A 686 -23.97 -15.85 -15.42
C ARG A 686 -25.25 -15.34 -16.07
N ALA A 687 -26.00 -16.22 -16.74
CA ALA A 687 -27.22 -15.86 -17.44
C ALA A 687 -28.30 -15.32 -16.50
N SER A 688 -28.43 -15.89 -15.29
CA SER A 688 -29.45 -15.48 -14.31
C SER A 688 -29.22 -14.07 -13.76
N LEU A 689 -27.97 -13.59 -13.74
CA LEU A 689 -27.61 -12.25 -13.26
C LEU A 689 -27.29 -11.26 -14.39
N GLY A 690 -27.26 -11.71 -15.64
CA GLY A 690 -26.84 -10.87 -16.78
C GLY A 690 -25.36 -10.46 -16.73
N LEU A 691 -24.48 -11.29 -16.13
CA LEU A 691 -23.07 -10.95 -15.98
C LEU A 691 -22.35 -10.91 -17.34
N PRO A 692 -21.41 -9.98 -17.55
CA PRO A 692 -20.50 -10.02 -18.68
C PRO A 692 -19.59 -11.27 -18.60
N GLU A 693 -18.91 -11.61 -19.68
CA GLU A 693 -18.02 -12.78 -19.73
C GLU A 693 -16.81 -12.60 -18.81
N ARG A 694 -16.33 -11.39 -18.66
CA ARG A 694 -15.14 -11.07 -17.87
C ARG A 694 -15.49 -10.18 -16.71
N VAL A 695 -15.13 -10.64 -15.50
CA VAL A 695 -15.46 -9.99 -14.24
C VAL A 695 -14.31 -10.08 -13.27
N PHE A 696 -14.30 -9.20 -12.28
CA PHE A 696 -13.52 -9.38 -11.06
C PHE A 696 -14.44 -9.88 -9.94
N VAL A 697 -14.06 -10.97 -9.28
CA VAL A 697 -14.84 -11.56 -8.19
C VAL A 697 -14.06 -11.47 -6.90
N ARG A 698 -14.65 -10.87 -5.88
CA ARG A 698 -14.15 -10.87 -4.50
C ARG A 698 -15.09 -11.70 -3.63
N VAL A 699 -14.54 -12.71 -2.98
CA VAL A 699 -15.22 -13.47 -1.92
C VAL A 699 -14.78 -12.89 -0.59
N ALA A 700 -15.66 -12.69 0.37
CA ALA A 700 -15.33 -12.01 1.64
C ALA A 700 -14.23 -12.70 2.46
N THR A 701 -13.96 -13.99 2.23
CA THR A 701 -12.82 -14.71 2.81
C THR A 701 -11.47 -14.44 2.16
N GLU A 702 -11.45 -13.67 1.06
CA GLU A 702 -10.24 -13.35 0.29
C GLU A 702 -9.96 -11.84 0.33
N ILE A 703 -8.69 -11.48 0.47
CA ILE A 703 -8.28 -10.08 0.60
C ILE A 703 -8.45 -9.31 -0.71
N LYS A 704 -8.15 -9.95 -1.84
CA LYS A 704 -8.12 -9.30 -3.17
C LYS A 704 -9.09 -9.95 -4.16
N PRO A 705 -9.71 -9.16 -5.07
CA PRO A 705 -10.53 -9.72 -6.14
C PRO A 705 -9.68 -10.55 -7.11
N CYS A 706 -10.28 -11.60 -7.68
CA CYS A 706 -9.72 -12.46 -8.71
C CYS A 706 -10.38 -12.14 -10.05
N PHE A 707 -9.58 -12.01 -11.12
CA PHE A 707 -10.13 -11.98 -12.49
C PHE A 707 -10.71 -13.34 -12.86
N ILE A 708 -11.89 -13.34 -13.42
CA ILE A 708 -12.61 -14.53 -13.91
C ILE A 708 -13.12 -14.24 -15.31
N ASP A 709 -12.67 -15.05 -16.26
CA ASP A 709 -13.28 -15.20 -17.57
C ASP A 709 -14.23 -16.39 -17.54
N LEU A 710 -15.53 -16.14 -17.62
CA LEU A 710 -16.58 -17.15 -17.54
C LEU A 710 -16.66 -18.03 -18.82
N THR A 711 -15.88 -17.71 -19.86
CA THR A 711 -15.68 -18.62 -21.00
C THR A 711 -14.60 -19.66 -20.71
N SER A 712 -13.72 -19.41 -19.74
CA SER A 712 -12.53 -20.23 -19.45
C SER A 712 -12.83 -21.36 -18.47
N LEU A 713 -12.50 -22.59 -18.82
CA LEU A 713 -12.62 -23.77 -17.95
C LEU A 713 -11.81 -23.61 -16.65
N VAL A 714 -10.58 -23.07 -16.75
CA VAL A 714 -9.70 -22.95 -15.58
C VAL A 714 -10.16 -21.83 -14.65
N TYR A 715 -10.60 -20.68 -15.17
CA TYR A 715 -11.08 -19.58 -14.32
C TYR A 715 -12.41 -19.92 -13.64
N VAL A 716 -13.33 -20.59 -14.32
CA VAL A 716 -14.55 -21.12 -13.69
C VAL A 716 -14.21 -22.12 -12.59
N ARG A 717 -13.25 -23.02 -12.82
CA ARG A 717 -12.80 -23.96 -11.78
C ARG A 717 -12.19 -23.23 -10.58
N ILE A 718 -11.36 -22.21 -10.81
CA ILE A 718 -10.79 -21.37 -9.75
C ILE A 718 -11.90 -20.71 -8.94
N LEU A 719 -12.91 -20.10 -9.58
CA LEU A 719 -14.07 -19.51 -8.92
C LEU A 719 -14.80 -20.53 -8.05
N CYS A 720 -15.15 -21.69 -8.60
CA CYS A 720 -15.83 -22.75 -7.84
C CYS A 720 -14.99 -23.23 -6.64
N ASN A 721 -13.65 -23.29 -6.78
CA ASN A 721 -12.77 -23.69 -5.68
C ASN A 721 -12.71 -22.61 -4.60
N LEU A 722 -12.69 -21.31 -4.94
CA LEU A 722 -12.75 -20.19 -3.99
C LEU A 722 -14.06 -20.21 -3.21
N LEU A 723 -15.19 -20.34 -3.91
CA LEU A 723 -16.53 -20.39 -3.28
C LEU A 723 -16.69 -21.61 -2.36
N ARG A 724 -16.17 -22.78 -2.77
CA ARG A 724 -16.16 -23.98 -1.92
C ARG A 724 -15.29 -23.79 -0.68
N GLY A 725 -14.14 -23.16 -0.80
CA GLY A 725 -13.28 -22.83 0.33
C GLY A 725 -13.96 -21.87 1.31
N ALA A 726 -14.67 -20.87 0.79
CA ALA A 726 -15.43 -19.92 1.58
C ALA A 726 -16.62 -20.57 2.29
N HIS A 727 -17.37 -21.43 1.58
CA HIS A 727 -18.45 -22.23 2.17
C HIS A 727 -17.95 -23.08 3.35
N ALA A 728 -16.82 -23.76 3.16
CA ALA A 728 -16.23 -24.60 4.20
C ALA A 728 -15.76 -23.81 5.44
N LYS A 729 -15.35 -22.55 5.26
CA LYS A 729 -14.88 -21.67 6.34
C LYS A 729 -16.03 -21.00 7.11
N ALA A 730 -17.06 -20.51 6.41
CA ALA A 730 -18.05 -19.61 6.97
C ALA A 730 -19.49 -19.80 6.43
N GLY A 731 -19.75 -20.85 5.66
CA GLY A 731 -21.10 -21.23 5.22
C GLY A 731 -21.59 -20.48 3.98
N ASP A 732 -22.92 -20.54 3.78
CA ASP A 732 -23.59 -20.06 2.56
C ASP A 732 -23.78 -18.54 2.51
N ASP A 733 -23.77 -17.87 3.65
CA ASP A 733 -24.03 -16.43 3.76
C ASP A 733 -22.81 -15.54 3.45
N VAL A 734 -21.67 -16.15 3.12
CA VAL A 734 -20.46 -15.41 2.75
C VAL A 734 -20.72 -14.56 1.52
N GLU A 735 -20.45 -13.25 1.64
CA GLU A 735 -20.63 -12.30 0.55
C GLU A 735 -19.70 -12.58 -0.63
N VAL A 736 -20.27 -12.45 -1.83
CA VAL A 736 -19.58 -12.51 -3.13
C VAL A 736 -19.90 -11.25 -3.90
N VAL A 737 -18.87 -10.47 -4.20
CA VAL A 737 -18.97 -9.24 -5.00
C VAL A 737 -18.40 -9.50 -6.38
N VAL A 738 -19.22 -9.28 -7.41
CA VAL A 738 -18.83 -9.40 -8.82
C VAL A 738 -18.84 -8.00 -9.41
N THR A 739 -17.75 -7.60 -10.04
CA THR A 739 -17.61 -6.29 -10.68
C THR A 739 -17.22 -6.49 -12.14
N GLU A 740 -17.82 -5.75 -13.05
CA GLU A 740 -17.45 -5.77 -14.47
C GLU A 740 -15.96 -5.48 -14.66
N MET A 741 -15.37 -6.08 -15.70
CA MET A 741 -14.02 -5.72 -16.11
C MET A 741 -14.05 -4.46 -16.97
N LEU A 742 -13.67 -3.33 -16.37
CA LEU A 742 -13.52 -2.06 -17.07
C LEU A 742 -12.26 -1.35 -16.53
N PRO A 743 -11.26 -1.01 -17.37
CA PRO A 743 -11.17 -1.22 -18.84
C PRO A 743 -11.27 -2.69 -19.24
N ALA A 744 -11.88 -2.94 -20.41
CA ALA A 744 -11.80 -4.25 -21.04
C ALA A 744 -10.38 -4.50 -21.60
N VAL A 745 -10.07 -5.75 -21.92
CA VAL A 745 -8.76 -6.12 -22.52
C VAL A 745 -8.48 -5.30 -23.80
N GLY A 746 -9.51 -5.07 -24.62
CA GLY A 746 -9.42 -4.29 -25.85
C GLY A 746 -9.17 -2.80 -25.65
N ASP A 747 -9.41 -2.27 -24.44
CA ASP A 747 -9.25 -0.86 -24.10
C ASP A 747 -7.84 -0.53 -23.54
N ALA A 748 -6.95 -1.52 -23.47
CA ALA A 748 -5.58 -1.32 -23.05
C ALA A 748 -4.80 -0.57 -24.12
N TRP A 749 -4.47 0.68 -23.88
CA TRP A 749 -3.83 1.59 -24.83
C TRP A 749 -2.31 1.67 -24.70
N LEU A 750 -1.78 1.37 -23.49
CA LEU A 750 -0.36 1.52 -23.18
C LEU A 750 0.45 0.46 -23.94
N ALA A 751 1.15 0.89 -25.00
CA ALA A 751 1.93 0.00 -25.84
C ALA A 751 3.40 -0.10 -25.41
N ASP A 752 4.09 -1.18 -25.84
CA ASP A 752 5.55 -1.26 -25.94
C ASP A 752 6.02 -1.01 -27.38
N ALA A 753 7.33 -1.13 -27.62
CA ALA A 753 7.92 -0.92 -28.95
C ALA A 753 7.45 -1.94 -29.99
N ASP A 754 7.03 -3.12 -29.57
CA ASP A 754 6.53 -4.21 -30.42
C ASP A 754 5.03 -4.10 -30.69
N GLY A 755 4.33 -3.11 -30.08
CA GLY A 755 2.89 -2.89 -30.22
C GLY A 755 2.03 -3.75 -29.28
N ASN A 756 2.61 -4.52 -28.38
CA ASN A 756 1.86 -5.21 -27.33
C ASN A 756 1.22 -4.19 -26.38
N ARG A 757 -0.01 -4.45 -25.92
CA ARG A 757 -0.78 -3.51 -25.10
C ARG A 757 -0.96 -4.01 -23.69
N TYR A 758 -0.84 -3.11 -22.72
CA TYR A 758 -0.80 -3.41 -21.29
C TYR A 758 -1.89 -2.67 -20.53
N THR A 759 -2.48 -3.30 -19.56
CA THR A 759 -3.31 -2.60 -18.57
C THR A 759 -2.47 -1.58 -17.83
N SER A 760 -3.04 -0.42 -17.54
CA SER A 760 -2.37 0.65 -16.84
C SER A 760 -3.33 1.42 -15.94
N GLU A 761 -2.76 2.07 -14.94
CA GLU A 761 -3.45 2.91 -13.98
C GLU A 761 -2.57 4.14 -13.69
N LEU A 762 -3.20 5.29 -13.69
CA LEU A 762 -2.58 6.55 -13.32
C LEU A 762 -2.94 6.89 -11.90
N ARG A 763 -1.95 7.16 -11.08
CA ARG A 763 -2.13 7.68 -9.73
C ARG A 763 -1.83 9.16 -9.74
N LEU A 764 -2.86 9.96 -9.52
CA LEU A 764 -2.79 11.41 -9.50
C LEU A 764 -2.69 11.93 -8.07
N LEU A 765 -2.24 13.15 -7.91
CA LEU A 765 -2.37 13.89 -6.67
C LEU A 765 -3.12 15.18 -6.94
N VAL A 766 -4.27 15.33 -6.31
CA VAL A 766 -5.10 16.54 -6.40
C VAL A 766 -5.00 17.31 -5.09
N ARG A 767 -4.66 18.59 -5.21
CA ARG A 767 -4.58 19.51 -4.07
C ARG A 767 -5.87 20.27 -3.89
N ASP A 768 -6.40 20.24 -2.68
CA ASP A 768 -7.51 21.12 -2.26
C ASP A 768 -7.06 22.59 -2.27
N PRO A 769 -7.83 23.51 -2.88
CA PRO A 769 -7.54 24.94 -2.83
C PRO A 769 -7.66 25.51 -1.42
N GLN A 770 -8.49 24.91 -0.56
CA GLN A 770 -8.70 25.36 0.81
C GLN A 770 -7.57 24.85 1.72
N PRO A 771 -7.03 25.70 2.60
CA PRO A 771 -6.10 25.25 3.62
C PRO A 771 -6.84 24.41 4.68
N ALA A 772 -6.10 23.58 5.40
CA ALA A 772 -6.60 22.93 6.60
C ALA A 772 -6.84 23.97 7.72
N PRO A 773 -7.75 23.74 8.67
CA PRO A 773 -7.92 24.56 9.85
C PRO A 773 -6.61 24.63 10.66
N ARG A 774 -6.31 25.81 11.21
CA ARG A 774 -5.12 26.06 12.06
C ARG A 774 -5.46 25.90 13.53
#